data_7f103aa5cd8f73a0f7bcba8c2f33deb4
#
_entry.id   7f103aa5cd8f73a0f7bcba8c2f33deb4
#
_cell.length_a   1.000
_cell.length_b   1.000
_cell.length_c   1.000
_cell.angle_alpha   90.00
_cell.angle_beta   90.00
_cell.angle_gamma   90.00
#
_symmetry.space_group_name_H-M   'P 1'
#
loop_
_entity.id
_entity.type
_entity.pdbx_description
1 polymer ?
#
loop_
_entity_poly.entity_id
_entity_poly.type
_entity_poly.pdbx_seq_one_letter_code
_entity_poly.pdbx_strand_id
1 'polypeptide(L)'
;MIATYPFSAVVGLDDLKLALVLNAVSPRVGGVLVRGEKGTAKSTIVRALAAQLPSVDVVAGCRFACDPAAPDPDCPDGQHDPGEHRHRRPASLVELPVGASEDRLVGSLDVERALTEGVKAFEPGLLASAHRGVLYVDEVNLLHDHLVDLLLDAAALGTCYVEREGVSVRHAARFLLVGTMNPEEGELRPQLLDRFGLTVEVKASRAPDERAEVVRRRMAYDASPEEFVARWTVQESALGERILRARALLAGGVVLPDARLLQIAAVCAGFEVDGLRADLVTANAAMAHAAWQGRDRVTEEDVRVAARLSLPHRRRRDPFDAPGLDEDMLEELLDRHRGDDDPDGGGPPDTPPDGPGPQPDQGEAPGQGETAGQEEAGPTPDPGHNSQLDQGEAPGRGETGHNSQPDQGDSQPDRREVGDQGEGGDDSSGGVTAVAGVGAPYRVPVLKVPGLGAGASGRRSRARTPRGRATGARVPHGKVKDLHLPATLLAAAPYQKERGRTGPGLLLRGGDLREVVREGRESNLVLFVVDASGSMAARRRMTAVKTAVLSLLLDAYQRRDKVGLVTFRGKGAEVALPPTSSVEAGAARLRSLPTGGRTPLAEGLARAAEVLRVERMRDPDRRPLVVVVTDGRATAGGDVDAAAGLLRGVACVVVDCESGPVRLGLAVRLAARLAAEVVTLDDLGTVVREHRKAS
;
A
#
# COMPACT_ATOMS: atom_id res chain seq x y z
N MET A 1 3.47 -32.47 20.48
CA MET A 1 3.28 -31.34 19.55
C MET A 1 1.88 -30.76 19.79
N ILE A 2 1.73 -29.45 19.87
CA ILE A 2 0.40 -28.83 20.00
C ILE A 2 -0.31 -29.09 18.68
N ALA A 3 -1.50 -29.71 18.70
CA ALA A 3 -2.30 -29.99 17.51
C ALA A 3 -2.65 -28.66 16.82
N THR A 4 -2.27 -28.49 15.54
CA THR A 4 -2.59 -27.28 14.77
C THR A 4 -4.03 -27.32 14.30
N TYR A 5 -4.75 -26.20 14.36
CA TYR A 5 -6.13 -26.10 13.85
C TYR A 5 -6.16 -26.42 12.34
N PRO A 6 -7.04 -27.34 11.86
CA PRO A 6 -7.04 -27.74 10.46
C PRO A 6 -7.47 -26.63 9.51
N PHE A 7 -6.80 -26.51 8.35
CA PHE A 7 -7.11 -25.52 7.32
C PHE A 7 -8.53 -25.69 6.76
N SER A 8 -8.93 -26.95 6.52
CA SER A 8 -10.25 -27.29 6.02
C SER A 8 -11.37 -27.05 7.04
N ALA A 9 -11.02 -26.93 8.33
CA ALA A 9 -11.99 -26.62 9.39
C ALA A 9 -12.30 -25.12 9.50
N VAL A 10 -11.55 -24.24 8.82
CA VAL A 10 -11.82 -22.79 8.83
C VAL A 10 -13.11 -22.52 8.07
N VAL A 11 -14.05 -21.80 8.70
CA VAL A 11 -15.36 -21.45 8.11
C VAL A 11 -15.22 -20.19 7.26
N GLY A 12 -15.79 -20.19 6.05
CA GLY A 12 -15.72 -19.04 5.13
C GLY A 12 -14.29 -18.73 4.69
N LEU A 13 -14.03 -17.46 4.43
CA LEU A 13 -12.71 -16.92 4.00
C LEU A 13 -12.22 -17.56 2.68
N ASP A 14 -13.11 -17.81 1.73
CA ASP A 14 -12.81 -18.60 0.54
C ASP A 14 -11.76 -17.94 -0.35
N ASP A 15 -11.83 -16.61 -0.55
CA ASP A 15 -10.81 -15.85 -1.29
C ASP A 15 -9.44 -15.93 -0.61
N LEU A 16 -9.40 -15.87 0.73
CA LEU A 16 -8.16 -16.01 1.48
C LEU A 16 -7.59 -17.43 1.36
N LYS A 17 -8.43 -18.44 1.50
CA LYS A 17 -8.02 -19.84 1.30
C LYS A 17 -7.44 -20.03 -0.10
N LEU A 18 -8.12 -19.51 -1.11
CA LEU A 18 -7.70 -19.63 -2.50
C LEU A 18 -6.37 -18.89 -2.72
N ALA A 19 -6.24 -17.61 -2.30
CA ALA A 19 -5.00 -16.85 -2.45
C ALA A 19 -3.80 -17.55 -1.77
N LEU A 20 -4.00 -18.08 -0.57
CA LEU A 20 -2.98 -18.83 0.16
C LEU A 20 -2.57 -20.12 -0.56
N VAL A 21 -3.53 -20.83 -1.13
CA VAL A 21 -3.27 -22.05 -1.91
C VAL A 21 -2.57 -21.72 -3.22
N LEU A 22 -2.99 -20.68 -3.95
CA LEU A 22 -2.30 -20.26 -5.18
C LEU A 22 -0.85 -19.86 -4.92
N ASN A 23 -0.60 -19.14 -3.84
CA ASN A 23 0.76 -18.83 -3.40
C ASN A 23 1.55 -20.09 -3.00
N ALA A 24 0.89 -21.07 -2.39
CA ALA A 24 1.50 -22.36 -2.07
C ALA A 24 1.82 -23.19 -3.33
N VAL A 25 0.97 -23.15 -4.36
CA VAL A 25 1.21 -23.82 -5.64
C VAL A 25 2.33 -23.13 -6.41
N SER A 26 2.32 -21.81 -6.49
CA SER A 26 3.31 -21.01 -7.21
C SER A 26 3.88 -19.87 -6.35
N PRO A 27 5.05 -20.02 -5.75
CA PRO A 27 5.74 -18.92 -5.06
C PRO A 27 6.04 -17.70 -5.96
N ARG A 28 6.06 -17.90 -7.30
CA ARG A 28 6.26 -16.83 -8.30
C ARG A 28 5.11 -15.80 -8.31
N VAL A 29 3.98 -16.11 -7.70
CA VAL A 29 2.89 -15.16 -7.46
C VAL A 29 3.36 -13.97 -6.62
N GLY A 30 4.34 -14.15 -5.72
CA GLY A 30 5.00 -13.03 -5.01
C GLY A 30 4.38 -12.69 -3.66
N GLY A 31 3.68 -13.62 -3.03
CA GLY A 31 3.14 -13.48 -1.67
C GLY A 31 1.70 -12.97 -1.59
N VAL A 32 1.12 -13.08 -0.40
CA VAL A 32 -0.27 -12.70 -0.10
C VAL A 32 -0.30 -11.65 1.00
N LEU A 33 -0.99 -10.55 0.76
CA LEU A 33 -1.31 -9.53 1.76
C LEU A 33 -2.76 -9.69 2.22
N VAL A 34 -2.96 -9.97 3.50
CA VAL A 34 -4.29 -10.15 4.11
C VAL A 34 -4.67 -8.87 4.84
N ARG A 35 -5.61 -8.12 4.29
CA ARG A 35 -6.15 -6.89 4.88
C ARG A 35 -7.39 -7.22 5.67
N GLY A 36 -7.52 -6.73 6.90
CA GLY A 36 -8.75 -6.94 7.67
C GLY A 36 -8.62 -6.66 9.15
N GLU A 37 -9.77 -6.61 9.80
CA GLU A 37 -9.92 -6.31 11.22
C GLU A 37 -9.23 -7.34 12.13
N LYS A 38 -8.95 -6.95 13.37
CA LYS A 38 -8.45 -7.86 14.41
C LYS A 38 -9.47 -8.95 14.73
N GLY A 39 -8.96 -10.15 15.06
CA GLY A 39 -9.84 -11.27 15.47
C GLY A 39 -10.50 -12.06 14.34
N THR A 40 -10.12 -11.84 13.06
CA THR A 40 -10.65 -12.57 11.90
C THR A 40 -9.88 -13.85 11.57
N ALA A 41 -9.20 -14.46 12.53
CA ALA A 41 -8.48 -15.74 12.42
C ALA A 41 -7.35 -15.79 11.37
N LYS A 42 -6.80 -14.62 10.93
CA LYS A 42 -5.74 -14.53 9.91
C LYS A 42 -4.50 -15.39 10.24
N SER A 43 -3.97 -15.27 11.46
CA SER A 43 -2.81 -16.05 11.90
C SER A 43 -3.11 -17.56 12.01
N THR A 44 -4.35 -17.91 12.39
CA THR A 44 -4.77 -19.31 12.49
C THR A 44 -4.75 -20.00 11.15
N ILE A 45 -5.31 -19.38 10.10
CA ILE A 45 -5.38 -19.99 8.75
C ILE A 45 -3.99 -20.10 8.11
N VAL A 46 -3.08 -19.15 8.36
CA VAL A 46 -1.71 -19.21 7.84
C VAL A 46 -0.92 -20.35 8.49
N ARG A 47 -1.02 -20.53 9.81
CA ARG A 47 -0.42 -21.67 10.52
C ARG A 47 -0.99 -22.99 10.05
N ALA A 48 -2.30 -23.03 9.81
CA ALA A 48 -2.97 -24.19 9.28
C ALA A 48 -2.48 -24.57 7.88
N LEU A 49 -2.31 -23.58 6.97
CA LEU A 49 -1.74 -23.82 5.64
C LEU A 49 -0.30 -24.35 5.73
N ALA A 50 0.53 -23.76 6.59
CA ALA A 50 1.93 -24.19 6.73
C ALA A 50 2.04 -25.68 7.11
N ALA A 51 1.10 -26.20 7.91
CA ALA A 51 1.03 -27.62 8.25
C ALA A 51 0.64 -28.53 7.08
N GLN A 52 0.01 -27.98 6.02
CA GLN A 52 -0.39 -28.72 4.82
C GLN A 52 0.68 -28.70 3.71
N LEU A 53 1.72 -27.89 3.87
CA LEU A 53 2.79 -27.88 2.89
C LEU A 53 3.55 -29.20 2.89
N PRO A 54 3.97 -29.68 1.72
CA PRO A 54 4.75 -30.91 1.62
C PRO A 54 6.06 -30.80 2.40
N SER A 55 6.45 -31.91 3.04
CA SER A 55 7.77 -32.03 3.66
C SER A 55 8.87 -31.80 2.63
N VAL A 56 9.94 -31.15 3.05
CA VAL A 56 11.11 -30.83 2.21
C VAL A 56 12.30 -31.68 2.62
N ASP A 57 13.02 -32.19 1.63
CA ASP A 57 14.31 -32.82 1.84
C ASP A 57 15.39 -31.75 1.88
N VAL A 58 16.24 -31.75 2.90
CA VAL A 58 17.32 -30.79 3.10
C VAL A 58 18.64 -31.52 3.31
N VAL A 59 19.76 -30.87 3.00
CA VAL A 59 21.10 -31.39 3.33
C VAL A 59 21.24 -31.38 4.84
N ALA A 60 21.63 -32.54 5.42
CA ALA A 60 21.77 -32.67 6.86
C ALA A 60 22.91 -31.77 7.37
N GLY A 61 22.62 -30.97 8.41
CA GLY A 61 23.58 -30.04 9.00
C GLY A 61 23.68 -28.67 8.29
N CYS A 62 23.11 -28.50 7.11
CA CYS A 62 23.07 -27.21 6.44
C CYS A 62 22.06 -26.26 7.10
N ARG A 63 22.55 -25.09 7.59
CA ARG A 63 21.74 -24.06 8.23
C ARG A 63 20.86 -23.28 7.24
N PHE A 64 21.17 -23.36 5.94
CA PHE A 64 20.48 -22.68 4.84
C PHE A 64 19.47 -23.57 4.13
N ALA A 65 19.25 -24.81 4.64
CA ALA A 65 18.27 -25.76 4.12
C ALA A 65 18.39 -26.06 2.62
N CYS A 66 19.60 -26.21 2.11
CA CYS A 66 19.88 -26.57 0.72
C CYS A 66 19.14 -27.82 0.29
N ASP A 67 18.73 -27.87 -0.99
CA ASP A 67 18.11 -29.03 -1.60
C ASP A 67 19.18 -30.09 -1.91
N PRO A 68 19.08 -31.33 -1.38
CA PRO A 68 20.05 -32.38 -1.68
C PRO A 68 20.12 -32.75 -3.16
N ALA A 69 19.02 -32.51 -3.94
CA ALA A 69 19.01 -32.78 -5.36
C ALA A 69 19.67 -31.69 -6.21
N ALA A 70 19.64 -30.42 -5.72
CA ALA A 70 20.22 -29.26 -6.37
C ALA A 70 20.73 -28.27 -5.31
N PRO A 71 21.85 -28.56 -4.64
CA PRO A 71 22.41 -27.69 -3.63
C PRO A 71 22.78 -26.33 -4.21
N ASP A 72 22.67 -25.25 -3.37
CA ASP A 72 23.12 -23.92 -3.77
C ASP A 72 24.66 -23.93 -3.83
N PRO A 73 25.29 -23.65 -5.00
CA PRO A 73 26.75 -23.64 -5.13
C PRO A 73 27.42 -22.57 -4.27
N ASP A 74 26.68 -21.49 -3.92
CA ASP A 74 27.16 -20.37 -3.12
C ASP A 74 26.70 -20.48 -1.65
N CYS A 75 26.38 -21.69 -1.17
CA CYS A 75 25.92 -21.87 0.21
C CYS A 75 26.98 -21.40 1.22
N PRO A 76 26.63 -20.51 2.17
CA PRO A 76 27.58 -20.02 3.17
C PRO A 76 28.13 -21.10 4.13
N ASP A 77 27.43 -22.24 4.25
CA ASP A 77 27.92 -23.40 5.03
C ASP A 77 28.92 -24.27 4.24
N GLY A 78 29.27 -23.88 3.02
CA GLY A 78 30.19 -24.59 2.15
C GLY A 78 29.47 -25.34 1.02
N GLN A 79 30.24 -25.96 0.14
CA GLN A 79 29.71 -26.75 -0.96
C GLN A 79 29.16 -28.07 -0.44
N HIS A 80 28.04 -28.47 -0.98
CA HIS A 80 27.39 -29.75 -0.71
C HIS A 80 27.37 -30.61 -1.98
N ASP A 81 27.72 -31.88 -1.83
CA ASP A 81 27.65 -32.82 -2.94
C ASP A 81 26.19 -33.24 -3.23
N PRO A 82 25.77 -33.31 -4.51
CA PRO A 82 24.45 -33.79 -4.86
C PRO A 82 24.22 -35.21 -4.33
N GLY A 83 23.14 -35.36 -3.55
CA GLY A 83 22.79 -36.66 -2.94
C GLY A 83 23.38 -36.92 -1.57
N GLU A 84 24.15 -35.98 -1.00
CA GLU A 84 24.64 -36.02 0.37
C GLU A 84 23.49 -36.26 1.38
N HIS A 85 23.85 -36.67 2.61
CA HIS A 85 22.88 -37.06 3.64
C HIS A 85 21.59 -36.21 3.67
N ARG A 86 20.48 -36.88 3.34
CA ARG A 86 19.15 -36.23 3.30
C ARG A 86 18.51 -36.26 4.67
N HIS A 87 17.96 -35.14 5.06
CA HIS A 87 17.07 -35.03 6.20
C HIS A 87 15.72 -34.51 5.75
N ARG A 88 14.65 -35.29 5.97
CA ARG A 88 13.29 -34.88 5.63
C ARG A 88 12.64 -34.17 6.81
N ARG A 89 12.19 -32.94 6.58
CA ARG A 89 11.52 -32.13 7.61
C ARG A 89 10.23 -31.50 7.08
N PRO A 90 9.25 -31.19 7.96
CA PRO A 90 8.12 -30.32 7.58
C PRO A 90 8.63 -28.96 7.05
N ALA A 91 7.86 -28.32 6.19
CA ALA A 91 8.12 -26.96 5.78
C ALA A 91 8.12 -26.04 7.02
N SER A 92 9.14 -25.17 7.14
CA SER A 92 9.25 -24.26 8.28
C SER A 92 8.20 -23.15 8.19
N LEU A 93 7.58 -22.85 9.33
CA LEU A 93 6.85 -21.58 9.50
C LEU A 93 7.67 -20.66 10.37
N VAL A 94 8.09 -19.55 9.79
CA VAL A 94 8.87 -18.51 10.48
C VAL A 94 7.98 -17.29 10.66
N GLU A 95 7.83 -16.82 11.89
CA GLU A 95 7.07 -15.64 12.22
C GLU A 95 8.02 -14.47 12.46
N LEU A 96 7.82 -13.36 11.73
CA LEU A 96 8.58 -12.13 11.90
C LEU A 96 7.89 -11.24 12.93
N PRO A 97 8.49 -10.99 14.11
CA PRO A 97 7.91 -10.10 15.12
C PRO A 97 8.02 -8.64 14.68
N VAL A 98 7.01 -7.81 15.03
CA VAL A 98 6.93 -6.38 14.71
C VAL A 98 8.17 -5.57 15.13
N GLY A 99 8.83 -5.96 16.21
CA GLY A 99 10.05 -5.32 16.71
C GLY A 99 11.37 -5.93 16.21
N ALA A 100 11.36 -6.75 15.15
CA ALA A 100 12.56 -7.37 14.64
C ALA A 100 13.57 -6.32 14.16
N SER A 101 14.86 -6.56 14.46
CA SER A 101 15.97 -5.80 13.89
C SER A 101 16.31 -6.33 12.49
N GLU A 102 17.03 -5.52 11.73
CA GLU A 102 17.54 -5.91 10.42
C GLU A 102 18.45 -7.14 10.53
N ASP A 103 19.36 -7.17 11.53
CA ASP A 103 20.25 -8.30 11.79
C ASP A 103 19.51 -9.62 12.01
N ARG A 104 18.38 -9.55 12.72
CA ARG A 104 17.54 -10.73 12.94
C ARG A 104 16.86 -11.21 11.66
N LEU A 105 16.51 -10.27 10.76
CA LEU A 105 15.86 -10.61 9.49
C LEU A 105 16.82 -11.24 8.49
N VAL A 106 17.93 -10.55 8.19
CA VAL A 106 18.88 -10.96 7.13
C VAL A 106 20.02 -11.84 7.64
N GLY A 107 20.35 -11.76 8.93
CA GLY A 107 21.51 -12.40 9.57
C GLY A 107 22.59 -11.40 9.94
N SER A 108 23.56 -11.86 10.72
CA SER A 108 24.64 -11.06 11.25
C SER A 108 25.97 -11.81 11.26
N LEU A 109 27.06 -11.11 11.56
CA LEU A 109 28.31 -11.77 11.87
C LEU A 109 28.21 -12.43 13.25
N ASP A 110 28.68 -13.66 13.35
CA ASP A 110 28.90 -14.37 14.60
C ASP A 110 30.09 -13.73 15.35
N VAL A 111 29.74 -12.77 16.22
CA VAL A 111 30.73 -11.99 16.98
C VAL A 111 31.50 -12.89 17.95
N GLU A 112 30.89 -13.94 18.48
CA GLU A 112 31.53 -14.87 19.41
C GLU A 112 32.62 -15.67 18.72
N ARG A 113 32.36 -16.22 17.55
CA ARG A 113 33.36 -16.93 16.75
C ARG A 113 34.42 -16.01 16.17
N ALA A 114 34.03 -14.79 15.79
CA ALA A 114 34.99 -13.78 15.32
C ALA A 114 35.99 -13.40 16.41
N LEU A 115 35.57 -13.32 17.68
CA LEU A 115 36.41 -12.96 18.81
C LEU A 115 37.22 -14.14 19.36
N THR A 116 36.64 -15.37 19.37
CA THR A 116 37.30 -16.56 19.96
C THR A 116 38.17 -17.30 18.97
N GLU A 117 37.73 -17.45 17.73
CA GLU A 117 38.38 -18.24 16.69
C GLU A 117 39.08 -17.37 15.63
N GLY A 118 38.86 -16.07 15.63
CA GLY A 118 39.37 -15.16 14.58
C GLY A 118 38.73 -15.40 13.20
N VAL A 119 37.62 -16.14 13.14
CA VAL A 119 36.92 -16.51 11.91
C VAL A 119 35.67 -15.65 11.74
N LYS A 120 35.54 -14.98 10.60
CA LYS A 120 34.34 -14.26 10.23
C LYS A 120 33.26 -15.26 9.80
N ALA A 121 32.51 -15.79 10.75
CA ALA A 121 31.38 -16.67 10.48
C ALA A 121 30.09 -15.86 10.37
N PHE A 122 29.17 -16.29 9.48
CA PHE A 122 27.87 -15.68 9.30
C PHE A 122 26.81 -16.50 10.05
N GLU A 123 25.98 -15.80 10.86
CA GLU A 123 24.82 -16.37 11.51
C GLU A 123 23.57 -16.11 10.67
N PRO A 124 22.85 -17.17 10.18
CA PRO A 124 21.70 -17.01 9.31
C PRO A 124 20.53 -16.35 10.04
N GLY A 125 19.86 -15.40 9.36
CA GLY A 125 18.68 -14.73 9.85
C GLY A 125 17.37 -15.49 9.57
N LEU A 126 16.22 -14.81 9.82
CA LEU A 126 14.91 -15.38 9.61
C LEU A 126 14.63 -15.70 8.14
N LEU A 127 15.20 -14.94 7.18
CA LEU A 127 15.03 -15.20 5.74
C LEU A 127 15.67 -16.54 5.34
N ALA A 128 16.83 -16.88 5.89
CA ALA A 128 17.46 -18.19 5.67
C ALA A 128 16.62 -19.31 6.31
N SER A 129 16.15 -19.10 7.54
CA SER A 129 15.32 -20.06 8.27
C SER A 129 13.97 -20.34 7.57
N ALA A 130 13.42 -19.33 6.87
CA ALA A 130 12.18 -19.44 6.11
C ALA A 130 12.36 -20.12 4.75
N HIS A 131 13.60 -20.32 4.30
CA HIS A 131 13.87 -20.93 3.00
C HIS A 131 13.14 -22.28 2.83
N ARG A 132 12.43 -22.44 1.71
CA ARG A 132 11.57 -23.61 1.38
C ARG A 132 10.40 -23.82 2.37
N GLY A 133 10.00 -22.75 3.10
CA GLY A 133 8.92 -22.74 4.06
C GLY A 133 7.99 -21.52 3.87
N VAL A 134 7.43 -21.04 4.96
CA VAL A 134 6.53 -19.89 5.03
C VAL A 134 7.16 -18.81 5.90
N LEU A 135 7.21 -17.59 5.42
CA LEU A 135 7.48 -16.40 6.22
C LEU A 135 6.17 -15.66 6.48
N TYR A 136 5.75 -15.63 7.73
CA TYR A 136 4.55 -14.94 8.18
C TYR A 136 4.93 -13.64 8.88
N VAL A 137 4.34 -12.55 8.41
CA VAL A 137 4.55 -11.20 8.96
C VAL A 137 3.22 -10.69 9.48
N ASP A 138 3.08 -10.64 10.80
CA ASP A 138 1.90 -10.05 11.43
C ASP A 138 2.04 -8.54 11.49
N GLU A 139 0.97 -7.81 11.13
CA GLU A 139 0.94 -6.35 11.12
C GLU A 139 2.12 -5.73 10.33
N VAL A 140 2.29 -6.16 9.07
CA VAL A 140 3.40 -5.71 8.21
C VAL A 140 3.47 -4.17 8.06
N ASN A 141 2.35 -3.48 8.21
CA ASN A 141 2.25 -2.01 8.19
C ASN A 141 2.93 -1.33 9.40
N LEU A 142 3.23 -2.06 10.47
CA LEU A 142 3.94 -1.56 11.64
C LEU A 142 5.46 -1.76 11.53
N LEU A 143 5.93 -2.56 10.59
CA LEU A 143 7.35 -2.71 10.33
C LEU A 143 7.94 -1.43 9.74
N HIS A 144 9.24 -1.24 9.95
CA HIS A 144 9.97 -0.18 9.25
C HIS A 144 9.99 -0.46 7.74
N ASP A 145 9.71 0.56 6.91
CA ASP A 145 9.67 0.44 5.45
C ASP A 145 10.90 -0.26 4.87
N HIS A 146 12.10 0.03 5.42
CA HIS A 146 13.35 -0.61 4.99
C HIS A 146 13.34 -2.14 5.19
N LEU A 147 12.78 -2.63 6.31
CA LEU A 147 12.63 -4.07 6.54
C LEU A 147 11.63 -4.71 5.58
N VAL A 148 10.55 -3.98 5.28
CA VAL A 148 9.56 -4.44 4.29
C VAL A 148 10.18 -4.48 2.89
N ASP A 149 11.00 -3.49 2.52
CA ASP A 149 11.74 -3.49 1.25
C ASP A 149 12.66 -4.70 1.14
N LEU A 150 13.51 -4.96 2.15
CA LEU A 150 14.42 -6.12 2.17
C LEU A 150 13.69 -7.45 2.06
N LEU A 151 12.58 -7.58 2.78
CA LEU A 151 11.75 -8.77 2.79
C LEU A 151 11.11 -9.04 1.43
N LEU A 152 10.54 -8.00 0.79
CA LEU A 152 9.91 -8.11 -0.51
C LEU A 152 10.92 -8.33 -1.63
N ASP A 153 12.11 -7.74 -1.53
CA ASP A 153 13.21 -7.98 -2.47
C ASP A 153 13.71 -9.43 -2.38
N ALA A 154 13.90 -9.95 -1.16
CA ALA A 154 14.28 -11.34 -0.96
C ALA A 154 13.21 -12.32 -1.49
N ALA A 155 11.91 -12.02 -1.27
CA ALA A 155 10.81 -12.82 -1.78
C ALA A 155 10.75 -12.82 -3.32
N ALA A 156 11.01 -11.68 -3.96
CA ALA A 156 10.99 -11.53 -5.42
C ALA A 156 12.20 -12.21 -6.09
N LEU A 157 13.41 -12.03 -5.53
CA LEU A 157 14.65 -12.55 -6.08
C LEU A 157 14.86 -14.03 -5.74
N GLY A 158 14.26 -14.53 -4.66
CA GLY A 158 14.49 -15.86 -4.11
C GLY A 158 15.89 -16.01 -3.49
N THR A 159 16.60 -14.91 -3.27
CA THR A 159 17.93 -14.83 -2.68
C THR A 159 18.06 -13.62 -1.78
N CYS A 160 18.88 -13.71 -0.75
CA CYS A 160 19.22 -12.60 0.12
C CYS A 160 20.71 -12.27 -0.01
N TYR A 161 21.04 -10.98 -0.15
CA TYR A 161 22.38 -10.45 -0.18
C TYR A 161 22.63 -9.62 1.08
N VAL A 162 23.72 -9.93 1.78
CA VAL A 162 24.11 -9.23 3.00
C VAL A 162 25.53 -8.73 2.85
N GLU A 163 25.71 -7.40 2.82
CA GLU A 163 27.02 -6.76 2.80
C GLU A 163 27.21 -5.98 4.09
N ARG A 164 28.06 -6.47 5.00
CA ARG A 164 28.34 -5.82 6.28
C ARG A 164 29.77 -6.04 6.72
N GLU A 165 30.40 -5.00 7.25
CA GLU A 165 31.74 -5.04 7.86
C GLU A 165 32.82 -5.74 7.02
N GLY A 166 32.69 -5.61 5.67
CA GLY A 166 33.61 -6.24 4.73
C GLY A 166 33.39 -7.76 4.54
N VAL A 167 32.19 -8.25 4.88
CA VAL A 167 31.72 -9.59 4.55
C VAL A 167 30.54 -9.45 3.60
N SER A 168 30.62 -10.10 2.44
CA SER A 168 29.53 -10.24 1.49
C SER A 168 29.07 -11.69 1.49
N VAL A 169 27.80 -11.91 1.84
CA VAL A 169 27.18 -13.24 1.88
C VAL A 169 25.93 -13.22 1.02
N ARG A 170 25.81 -14.23 0.16
CA ARG A 170 24.58 -14.53 -0.58
C ARG A 170 24.06 -15.88 -0.13
N HIS A 171 22.76 -16.00 0.06
CA HIS A 171 22.10 -17.27 0.33
C HIS A 171 20.72 -17.35 -0.31
N ALA A 172 20.25 -18.57 -0.55
CA ALA A 172 18.88 -18.79 -1.04
C ALA A 172 17.83 -18.37 0.00
N ALA A 173 16.78 -17.69 -0.46
CA ALA A 173 15.67 -17.19 0.38
C ALA A 173 14.32 -17.34 -0.36
N ARG A 174 14.01 -18.55 -0.83
CA ARG A 174 12.76 -18.88 -1.51
C ARG A 174 11.73 -19.35 -0.48
N PHE A 175 10.73 -18.54 -0.20
CA PHE A 175 9.70 -18.81 0.80
C PHE A 175 8.33 -18.30 0.33
N LEU A 176 7.27 -18.83 0.92
CA LEU A 176 5.93 -18.28 0.76
C LEU A 176 5.78 -17.09 1.70
N LEU A 177 5.60 -15.91 1.15
CA LEU A 177 5.37 -14.70 1.95
C LEU A 177 3.88 -14.53 2.23
N VAL A 178 3.53 -14.36 3.50
CA VAL A 178 2.17 -13.97 3.93
C VAL A 178 2.30 -12.81 4.92
N GLY A 179 1.79 -11.65 4.52
CA GLY A 179 1.70 -10.47 5.38
C GLY A 179 0.26 -10.24 5.83
N THR A 180 0.05 -9.83 7.09
CA THR A 180 -1.26 -9.33 7.54
C THR A 180 -1.17 -7.84 7.79
N MET A 181 -2.29 -7.16 7.63
CA MET A 181 -2.41 -5.73 7.86
C MET A 181 -3.79 -5.40 8.43
N ASN A 182 -3.82 -4.49 9.41
CA ASN A 182 -5.05 -3.84 9.85
C ASN A 182 -5.07 -2.41 9.28
N PRO A 183 -5.98 -2.08 8.35
CA PRO A 183 -6.07 -0.75 7.76
C PRO A 183 -6.29 0.38 8.77
N GLU A 184 -6.90 0.09 9.93
CA GLU A 184 -7.13 1.08 10.98
C GLU A 184 -5.83 1.56 11.66
N GLU A 185 -4.79 0.73 11.66
CA GLU A 185 -3.49 1.03 12.27
C GLU A 185 -2.51 1.70 11.32
N GLY A 186 -2.90 1.87 10.07
CA GLY A 186 -2.12 2.49 9.01
C GLY A 186 -2.02 1.61 7.78
N GLU A 187 -1.59 2.22 6.69
CA GLU A 187 -1.42 1.53 5.41
C GLU A 187 0.05 1.45 5.00
N LEU A 188 0.38 0.42 4.24
CA LEU A 188 1.64 0.33 3.53
C LEU A 188 1.69 1.40 2.43
N ARG A 189 2.90 1.86 2.10
CA ARG A 189 3.09 2.73 0.94
C ARG A 189 2.63 2.02 -0.34
N PRO A 190 2.08 2.74 -1.32
CA PRO A 190 1.66 2.15 -2.59
C PRO A 190 2.76 1.33 -3.26
N GLN A 191 4.02 1.79 -3.19
CA GLN A 191 5.18 1.10 -3.74
C GLN A 191 5.49 -0.24 -3.07
N LEU A 192 5.16 -0.40 -1.78
CA LEU A 192 5.30 -1.66 -1.05
C LEU A 192 4.09 -2.56 -1.28
N LEU A 193 2.88 -1.97 -1.36
CA LEU A 193 1.66 -2.69 -1.70
C LEU A 193 1.77 -3.37 -3.07
N ASP A 194 2.26 -2.65 -4.10
CA ASP A 194 2.46 -3.18 -5.45
C ASP A 194 3.39 -4.39 -5.50
N ARG A 195 4.31 -4.54 -4.55
CA ARG A 195 5.25 -5.66 -4.50
C ARG A 195 4.62 -6.97 -3.99
N PHE A 196 3.52 -6.91 -3.22
CA PHE A 196 2.77 -8.12 -2.88
C PHE A 196 2.04 -8.65 -4.11
N GLY A 197 2.04 -9.95 -4.29
CA GLY A 197 1.39 -10.60 -5.42
C GLY A 197 -0.12 -10.50 -5.37
N LEU A 198 -0.72 -11.07 -4.34
CA LEU A 198 -2.16 -11.11 -4.13
C LEU A 198 -2.55 -10.31 -2.89
N THR A 199 -3.75 -9.75 -2.91
CA THR A 199 -4.35 -9.09 -1.74
C THR A 199 -5.78 -9.57 -1.53
N VAL A 200 -6.10 -9.87 -0.29
CA VAL A 200 -7.44 -10.29 0.11
C VAL A 200 -7.94 -9.43 1.26
N GLU A 201 -9.16 -8.93 1.14
CA GLU A 201 -9.86 -8.26 2.24
C GLU A 201 -10.64 -9.29 3.06
N VAL A 202 -10.35 -9.34 4.35
CA VAL A 202 -11.02 -10.23 5.29
C VAL A 202 -11.90 -9.42 6.23
N LYS A 203 -13.20 -9.70 6.19
CA LYS A 203 -14.21 -9.12 7.08
C LYS A 203 -14.85 -10.24 7.90
N ALA A 204 -15.18 -9.94 9.15
CA ALA A 204 -15.96 -10.87 9.95
C ALA A 204 -17.34 -11.05 9.31
N SER A 205 -17.75 -12.30 9.09
CA SER A 205 -19.09 -12.60 8.57
C SER A 205 -20.17 -11.97 9.44
N ARG A 206 -21.20 -11.41 8.80
CA ARG A 206 -22.39 -10.89 9.47
C ARG A 206 -23.51 -11.91 9.54
N ALA A 207 -23.39 -13.05 8.85
CA ALA A 207 -24.36 -14.12 8.88
C ALA A 207 -24.33 -14.84 10.24
N PRO A 208 -25.43 -14.88 11.00
CA PRO A 208 -25.45 -15.48 12.33
C PRO A 208 -25.06 -16.96 12.32
N ASP A 209 -25.45 -17.70 11.29
CA ASP A 209 -25.19 -19.13 11.16
C ASP A 209 -23.70 -19.42 11.00
N GLU A 210 -23.00 -18.67 10.14
CA GLU A 210 -21.55 -18.80 9.99
C GLU A 210 -20.81 -18.43 11.27
N ARG A 211 -21.22 -17.36 11.95
CA ARG A 211 -20.64 -16.97 13.24
C ARG A 211 -20.83 -18.05 14.31
N ALA A 212 -22.02 -18.63 14.36
CA ALA A 212 -22.32 -19.72 15.30
C ALA A 212 -21.44 -20.95 14.99
N GLU A 213 -21.22 -21.26 13.69
CA GLU A 213 -20.36 -22.36 13.28
C GLU A 213 -18.90 -22.14 13.61
N VAL A 214 -18.38 -20.90 13.43
CA VAL A 214 -17.02 -20.53 13.86
C VAL A 214 -16.83 -20.78 15.34
N VAL A 215 -17.78 -20.32 16.16
CA VAL A 215 -17.72 -20.50 17.63
C VAL A 215 -17.82 -21.98 17.99
N ARG A 216 -18.75 -22.73 17.38
CA ARG A 216 -18.94 -24.18 17.63
C ARG A 216 -17.66 -24.97 17.33
N ARG A 217 -17.03 -24.74 16.17
CA ARG A 217 -15.79 -25.41 15.81
C ARG A 217 -14.64 -25.00 16.73
N ARG A 218 -14.57 -23.74 17.11
CA ARG A 218 -13.54 -23.27 18.06
C ARG A 218 -13.68 -23.93 19.41
N MET A 219 -14.89 -23.97 19.97
CA MET A 219 -15.16 -24.62 21.25
C MET A 219 -14.87 -26.13 21.22
N ALA A 220 -15.21 -26.78 20.11
CA ALA A 220 -14.90 -28.20 19.92
C ALA A 220 -13.39 -28.47 19.85
N TYR A 221 -12.63 -27.60 19.19
CA TYR A 221 -11.18 -27.69 19.17
C TYR A 221 -10.56 -27.42 20.54
N ASP A 222 -11.03 -26.41 21.27
CA ASP A 222 -10.51 -26.07 22.61
C ASP A 222 -10.80 -27.17 23.63
N ALA A 223 -11.91 -27.89 23.47
CA ALA A 223 -12.29 -29.02 24.36
C ALA A 223 -11.44 -30.29 24.12
N SER A 224 -11.20 -30.66 22.87
CA SER A 224 -10.44 -31.87 22.49
C SER A 224 -9.69 -31.62 21.19
N PRO A 225 -8.49 -30.97 21.21
CA PRO A 225 -7.75 -30.62 19.99
C PRO A 225 -7.41 -31.85 19.10
N GLU A 226 -6.99 -32.94 19.71
CA GLU A 226 -6.59 -34.16 18.97
C GLU A 226 -7.77 -34.82 18.27
N GLU A 227 -8.90 -34.99 18.94
CA GLU A 227 -10.12 -35.54 18.36
C GLU A 227 -10.70 -34.63 17.28
N PHE A 228 -10.61 -33.31 17.49
CA PHE A 228 -11.05 -32.34 16.48
C PHE A 228 -10.20 -32.46 15.21
N VAL A 229 -8.88 -32.48 15.32
CA VAL A 229 -7.95 -32.65 14.19
C VAL A 229 -8.19 -34.00 13.49
N ALA A 230 -8.38 -35.08 14.24
CA ALA A 230 -8.63 -36.41 13.66
C ALA A 230 -9.83 -36.42 12.72
N ARG A 231 -10.90 -35.67 13.01
CA ARG A 231 -12.09 -35.56 12.13
C ARG A 231 -11.80 -34.93 10.76
N TRP A 232 -10.76 -34.11 10.66
CA TRP A 232 -10.40 -33.38 9.43
C TRP A 232 -9.23 -34.02 8.69
N THR A 233 -8.63 -35.07 9.19
CA THR A 233 -7.42 -35.69 8.64
C THR A 233 -7.56 -36.05 7.16
N VAL A 234 -8.73 -36.57 6.75
CA VAL A 234 -8.98 -36.97 5.36
C VAL A 234 -8.98 -35.77 4.43
N GLN A 235 -9.66 -34.68 4.84
CA GLN A 235 -9.72 -33.44 4.05
C GLN A 235 -8.36 -32.73 3.97
N GLU A 236 -7.62 -32.76 5.08
CA GLU A 236 -6.27 -32.18 5.14
C GLU A 236 -5.29 -32.96 4.24
N SER A 237 -5.34 -34.29 4.28
CA SER A 237 -4.49 -35.10 3.40
C SER A 237 -4.85 -34.91 1.93
N ALA A 238 -6.13 -34.83 1.59
CA ALA A 238 -6.60 -34.54 0.24
C ALA A 238 -6.14 -33.15 -0.26
N LEU A 239 -6.15 -32.13 0.63
CA LEU A 239 -5.65 -30.80 0.34
C LEU A 239 -4.16 -30.82 0.03
N GLY A 240 -3.35 -31.44 0.89
CA GLY A 240 -1.91 -31.59 0.71
C GLY A 240 -1.55 -32.29 -0.60
N GLU A 241 -2.25 -33.40 -0.92
CA GLU A 241 -2.06 -34.12 -2.19
C GLU A 241 -2.47 -33.27 -3.40
N ARG A 242 -3.54 -32.46 -3.27
CA ARG A 242 -3.97 -31.59 -4.35
C ARG A 242 -2.94 -30.47 -4.59
N ILE A 243 -2.33 -29.89 -3.54
CA ILE A 243 -1.24 -28.92 -3.66
C ILE A 243 -0.04 -29.56 -4.39
N LEU A 244 0.34 -30.78 -4.02
CA LEU A 244 1.44 -31.51 -4.67
C LEU A 244 1.18 -31.74 -6.16
N ARG A 245 -0.03 -32.22 -6.51
CA ARG A 245 -0.44 -32.44 -7.91
C ARG A 245 -0.42 -31.14 -8.71
N ALA A 246 -0.95 -30.05 -8.16
CA ALA A 246 -0.95 -28.74 -8.80
C ALA A 246 0.49 -28.23 -9.03
N ARG A 247 1.40 -28.40 -8.06
CA ARG A 247 2.83 -28.06 -8.23
C ARG A 247 3.49 -28.87 -9.33
N ALA A 248 3.23 -30.16 -9.38
CA ALA A 248 3.77 -31.06 -10.41
C ALA A 248 3.25 -30.67 -11.80
N LEU A 249 1.96 -30.38 -11.93
CA LEU A 249 1.36 -29.93 -13.18
C LEU A 249 1.94 -28.60 -13.65
N LEU A 250 2.09 -27.64 -12.75
CA LEU A 250 2.69 -26.35 -13.05
C LEU A 250 4.18 -26.49 -13.48
N ALA A 251 4.93 -27.38 -12.84
CA ALA A 251 6.30 -27.69 -13.21
C ALA A 251 6.40 -28.42 -14.58
N GLY A 252 5.39 -29.22 -14.92
CA GLY A 252 5.28 -29.87 -16.24
C GLY A 252 4.93 -28.93 -17.39
N GLY A 253 4.52 -27.71 -17.08
CA GLY A 253 4.20 -26.65 -18.03
C GLY A 253 2.69 -26.49 -18.24
N VAL A 254 2.09 -25.52 -17.58
CA VAL A 254 0.73 -25.04 -17.87
C VAL A 254 0.83 -24.02 -19.00
N VAL A 255 0.06 -24.22 -20.07
CA VAL A 255 0.05 -23.35 -21.25
C VAL A 255 -0.77 -22.10 -20.96
N LEU A 256 -0.19 -20.93 -21.17
CA LEU A 256 -0.88 -19.65 -21.21
C LEU A 256 -1.09 -19.25 -22.67
N PRO A 257 -2.31 -19.37 -23.23
CA PRO A 257 -2.59 -18.98 -24.61
C PRO A 257 -2.40 -17.47 -24.82
N ASP A 258 -1.98 -17.07 -26.03
CA ASP A 258 -1.81 -15.66 -26.39
C ASP A 258 -3.11 -14.86 -26.20
N ALA A 259 -4.27 -15.44 -26.51
CA ALA A 259 -5.57 -14.81 -26.26
C ALA A 259 -5.77 -14.47 -24.78
N ARG A 260 -5.39 -15.35 -23.85
CA ARG A 260 -5.47 -15.12 -22.40
C ARG A 260 -4.43 -14.12 -21.93
N LEU A 261 -3.24 -14.10 -22.53
CA LEU A 261 -2.23 -13.09 -22.25
C LEU A 261 -2.71 -11.70 -22.68
N LEU A 262 -3.36 -11.58 -23.84
CA LEU A 262 -3.97 -10.33 -24.30
C LEU A 262 -5.12 -9.89 -23.39
N GLN A 263 -5.95 -10.80 -22.90
CA GLN A 263 -6.98 -10.48 -21.90
C GLN A 263 -6.36 -9.94 -20.60
N ILE A 264 -5.30 -10.55 -20.08
CA ILE A 264 -4.59 -10.06 -18.89
C ILE A 264 -4.09 -8.64 -19.13
N ALA A 265 -3.42 -8.39 -20.26
CA ALA A 265 -2.90 -7.07 -20.61
C ALA A 265 -4.05 -6.03 -20.74
N ALA A 266 -5.16 -6.40 -21.38
CA ALA A 266 -6.33 -5.53 -21.53
C ALA A 266 -6.99 -5.19 -20.20
N VAL A 267 -7.12 -6.16 -19.30
CA VAL A 267 -7.64 -5.96 -17.95
C VAL A 267 -6.71 -5.05 -17.14
N CYS A 268 -5.39 -5.30 -17.13
CA CYS A 268 -4.43 -4.46 -16.41
C CYS A 268 -4.42 -3.01 -16.95
N ALA A 269 -4.49 -2.83 -18.26
CA ALA A 269 -4.57 -1.51 -18.90
C ALA A 269 -5.90 -0.80 -18.60
N GLY A 270 -7.02 -1.53 -18.66
CA GLY A 270 -8.36 -0.98 -18.38
C GLY A 270 -8.51 -0.50 -16.93
N PHE A 271 -7.88 -1.18 -15.98
CA PHE A 271 -7.83 -0.73 -14.57
C PHE A 271 -6.73 0.30 -14.27
N GLU A 272 -6.08 0.85 -15.30
CA GLU A 272 -5.04 1.88 -15.17
C GLU A 272 -3.91 1.50 -14.21
N VAL A 273 -3.47 0.24 -14.25
CA VAL A 273 -2.39 -0.24 -13.39
C VAL A 273 -1.03 0.22 -13.92
N ASP A 274 -0.20 0.80 -13.05
CA ASP A 274 1.14 1.26 -13.41
C ASP A 274 2.13 0.07 -13.54
N GLY A 275 2.83 -0.01 -14.68
CA GLY A 275 3.90 -0.98 -14.93
C GLY A 275 3.40 -2.39 -15.29
N LEU A 276 4.33 -3.29 -15.62
CA LEU A 276 4.04 -4.66 -16.11
C LEU A 276 4.08 -5.73 -14.99
N ARG A 277 4.28 -5.33 -13.74
CA ARG A 277 4.31 -6.30 -12.63
C ARG A 277 2.95 -6.95 -12.41
N ALA A 278 1.87 -6.19 -12.56
CA ALA A 278 0.52 -6.70 -12.43
C ALA A 278 0.23 -7.80 -13.45
N ASP A 279 0.62 -7.58 -14.71
CA ASP A 279 0.46 -8.55 -15.80
C ASP A 279 1.17 -9.86 -15.48
N LEU A 280 2.43 -9.78 -15.05
CA LEU A 280 3.21 -10.96 -14.67
C LEU A 280 2.61 -11.71 -13.47
N VAL A 281 2.15 -10.98 -12.46
CA VAL A 281 1.54 -11.60 -11.26
C VAL A 281 0.21 -12.24 -11.63
N THR A 282 -0.63 -11.55 -12.41
CA THR A 282 -1.93 -12.08 -12.85
C THR A 282 -1.73 -13.33 -13.72
N ALA A 283 -0.77 -13.33 -14.63
CA ALA A 283 -0.42 -14.50 -15.43
C ALA A 283 0.05 -15.69 -14.55
N ASN A 284 0.95 -15.44 -13.59
CA ASN A 284 1.41 -16.49 -12.67
C ASN A 284 0.27 -17.01 -11.78
N ALA A 285 -0.64 -16.15 -11.34
CA ALA A 285 -1.79 -16.53 -10.54
C ALA A 285 -2.81 -17.32 -11.37
N ALA A 286 -3.07 -16.94 -12.62
CA ALA A 286 -3.94 -17.65 -13.54
C ALA A 286 -3.39 -19.06 -13.86
N MET A 287 -2.10 -19.19 -14.14
CA MET A 287 -1.45 -20.49 -14.33
C MET A 287 -1.52 -21.36 -13.05
N ALA A 288 -1.31 -20.76 -11.89
CA ALA A 288 -1.44 -21.47 -10.62
C ALA A 288 -2.88 -21.91 -10.36
N HIS A 289 -3.88 -21.11 -10.75
CA HIS A 289 -5.29 -21.47 -10.62
C HIS A 289 -5.67 -22.59 -11.59
N ALA A 290 -5.25 -22.55 -12.87
CA ALA A 290 -5.45 -23.64 -13.81
C ALA A 290 -4.86 -24.96 -13.29
N ALA A 291 -3.61 -24.92 -12.79
CA ALA A 291 -2.96 -26.08 -12.18
C ALA A 291 -3.73 -26.59 -10.94
N TRP A 292 -4.22 -25.69 -10.10
CA TRP A 292 -5.05 -26.03 -8.93
C TRP A 292 -6.36 -26.70 -9.33
N GLN A 293 -6.95 -26.31 -10.45
CA GLN A 293 -8.13 -26.94 -11.04
C GLN A 293 -7.82 -28.23 -11.83
N GLY A 294 -6.54 -28.62 -11.90
CA GLY A 294 -6.10 -29.83 -12.62
C GLY A 294 -6.04 -29.66 -14.13
N ARG A 295 -5.99 -28.43 -14.64
CA ARG A 295 -5.92 -28.14 -16.07
C ARG A 295 -4.50 -27.74 -16.48
N ASP A 296 -4.10 -28.16 -17.66
CA ASP A 296 -2.81 -27.84 -18.29
C ASP A 296 -2.85 -26.60 -19.18
N ARG A 297 -4.01 -25.91 -19.24
CA ARG A 297 -4.24 -24.70 -20.04
C ARG A 297 -5.05 -23.69 -19.24
N VAL A 298 -4.65 -22.41 -19.35
CA VAL A 298 -5.33 -21.27 -18.72
C VAL A 298 -6.61 -20.92 -19.49
N THR A 299 -7.71 -20.78 -18.77
CA THR A 299 -9.02 -20.35 -19.28
C THR A 299 -9.33 -18.92 -18.87
N GLU A 300 -10.42 -18.34 -19.40
CA GLU A 300 -10.91 -17.00 -18.99
C GLU A 300 -11.25 -16.93 -17.50
N GLU A 301 -11.84 -18.01 -16.94
CA GLU A 301 -12.13 -18.08 -15.49
C GLU A 301 -10.86 -17.97 -14.64
N ASP A 302 -9.73 -18.53 -15.09
CA ASP A 302 -8.46 -18.40 -14.38
C ASP A 302 -7.96 -16.95 -14.38
N VAL A 303 -8.14 -16.23 -15.51
CA VAL A 303 -7.80 -14.83 -15.64
C VAL A 303 -8.69 -13.98 -14.71
N ARG A 304 -10.00 -14.25 -14.71
CA ARG A 304 -10.98 -13.58 -13.83
C ARG A 304 -10.60 -13.72 -12.35
N VAL A 305 -10.39 -14.92 -11.89
CA VAL A 305 -10.01 -15.22 -10.51
C VAL A 305 -8.66 -14.58 -10.15
N ALA A 306 -7.68 -14.67 -11.03
CA ALA A 306 -6.37 -14.06 -10.83
C ALA A 306 -6.46 -12.52 -10.73
N ALA A 307 -7.23 -11.87 -11.61
CA ALA A 307 -7.42 -10.43 -11.61
C ALA A 307 -8.08 -9.94 -10.30
N ARG A 308 -9.11 -10.63 -9.81
CA ARG A 308 -9.78 -10.31 -8.53
C ARG A 308 -8.83 -10.33 -7.34
N LEU A 309 -7.79 -11.14 -7.35
CA LEU A 309 -6.83 -11.25 -6.27
C LEU A 309 -5.59 -10.36 -6.47
N SER A 310 -5.18 -10.09 -7.72
CA SER A 310 -3.93 -9.40 -8.03
C SER A 310 -4.07 -7.89 -8.24
N LEU A 311 -5.23 -7.38 -8.66
CA LEU A 311 -5.41 -5.99 -9.06
C LEU A 311 -5.94 -5.04 -7.98
N PRO A 312 -6.71 -5.46 -6.96
CA PRO A 312 -7.38 -4.54 -6.03
C PRO A 312 -6.46 -3.53 -5.34
N HIS A 313 -5.19 -3.86 -5.12
CA HIS A 313 -4.21 -3.02 -4.45
C HIS A 313 -3.28 -2.27 -5.39
N ARG A 314 -3.36 -2.52 -6.70
CA ARG A 314 -2.49 -1.96 -7.75
C ARG A 314 -3.17 -0.92 -8.61
N ARG A 315 -4.51 -0.99 -8.74
CA ARG A 315 -5.22 0.01 -9.54
C ARG A 315 -5.04 1.41 -8.94
N ARG A 316 -4.99 2.41 -9.78
CA ARG A 316 -5.11 3.80 -9.34
C ARG A 316 -6.49 3.99 -8.73
N ARG A 317 -6.56 3.95 -7.42
CA ARG A 317 -7.79 4.24 -6.71
C ARG A 317 -7.93 5.74 -6.56
N ASP A 318 -9.01 6.29 -7.04
CA ASP A 318 -9.52 7.48 -6.42
C ASP A 318 -9.91 7.13 -4.98
N PRO A 319 -9.55 7.96 -3.97
CA PRO A 319 -9.94 7.71 -2.57
C PRO A 319 -11.44 7.53 -2.35
N PHE A 320 -12.23 7.65 -3.41
CA PHE A 320 -13.69 7.56 -3.44
C PHE A 320 -14.22 6.27 -4.06
N ASP A 321 -13.36 5.44 -4.65
CA ASP A 321 -13.79 4.16 -5.21
C ASP A 321 -14.23 3.21 -4.10
N ALA A 322 -15.27 2.42 -4.39
CA ALA A 322 -15.67 1.34 -3.51
C ALA A 322 -14.48 0.37 -3.28
N PRO A 323 -14.32 -0.19 -2.07
CA PRO A 323 -13.30 -1.20 -1.84
C PRO A 323 -13.59 -2.43 -2.72
N GLY A 324 -12.55 -2.97 -3.35
CA GLY A 324 -12.65 -4.11 -4.26
C GLY A 324 -12.35 -3.75 -5.72
N LEU A 325 -12.50 -4.72 -6.60
CA LEU A 325 -12.44 -4.55 -8.04
C LEU A 325 -13.87 -4.22 -8.54
N ASP A 326 -13.98 -3.46 -9.60
CA ASP A 326 -15.24 -3.24 -10.31
C ASP A 326 -15.51 -4.48 -11.15
N GLU A 327 -16.43 -5.32 -10.69
CA GLU A 327 -16.75 -6.61 -11.32
C GLU A 327 -17.39 -6.41 -12.69
N ASP A 328 -18.27 -5.40 -12.85
CA ASP A 328 -18.93 -5.12 -14.13
C ASP A 328 -17.90 -4.70 -15.19
N MET A 329 -16.96 -3.84 -14.82
CA MET A 329 -15.85 -3.44 -15.70
C MET A 329 -14.92 -4.63 -16.03
N LEU A 330 -14.66 -5.52 -15.06
CA LEU A 330 -13.85 -6.71 -15.30
C LEU A 330 -14.51 -7.61 -16.34
N GLU A 331 -15.81 -7.90 -16.18
CA GLU A 331 -16.54 -8.72 -17.14
C GLU A 331 -16.58 -8.08 -18.53
N GLU A 332 -16.82 -6.78 -18.62
CA GLU A 332 -16.81 -6.06 -19.91
C GLU A 332 -15.44 -6.17 -20.62
N LEU A 333 -14.34 -6.05 -19.87
CA LEU A 333 -12.98 -6.16 -20.43
C LEU A 333 -12.66 -7.60 -20.87
N LEU A 334 -13.08 -8.60 -20.12
CA LEU A 334 -12.91 -10.01 -20.46
C LEU A 334 -13.73 -10.38 -21.72
N ASP A 335 -14.99 -9.97 -21.80
CA ASP A 335 -15.87 -10.24 -22.93
C ASP A 335 -15.36 -9.56 -24.21
N ARG A 336 -14.91 -8.30 -24.13
CA ARG A 336 -14.41 -7.54 -25.27
C ARG A 336 -13.15 -8.17 -25.91
N HIS A 337 -12.36 -8.89 -25.14
CA HIS A 337 -11.12 -9.52 -25.58
C HIS A 337 -11.19 -11.05 -25.57
N ARG A 338 -12.41 -11.61 -25.65
CA ARG A 338 -12.62 -13.05 -25.78
C ARG A 338 -12.12 -13.48 -27.18
N GLY A 339 -11.01 -14.20 -27.22
CA GLY A 339 -10.45 -14.72 -28.47
C GLY A 339 -11.22 -15.96 -28.97
N ASP A 340 -11.14 -16.23 -30.28
CA ASP A 340 -11.83 -17.36 -30.95
C ASP A 340 -11.36 -18.77 -30.51
N ASP A 341 -10.40 -18.89 -29.59
CA ASP A 341 -9.79 -20.15 -29.16
C ASP A 341 -10.46 -20.81 -27.92
N ASP A 342 -11.69 -20.46 -27.58
CA ASP A 342 -12.38 -21.06 -26.43
C ASP A 342 -13.16 -22.32 -26.85
N PRO A 343 -12.73 -23.54 -26.45
CA PRO A 343 -13.45 -24.77 -26.80
C PRO A 343 -14.80 -24.94 -26.09
N ASP A 344 -15.13 -24.05 -25.11
CA ASP A 344 -16.37 -24.07 -24.33
C ASP A 344 -17.47 -23.12 -24.84
N GLY A 345 -17.29 -22.48 -26.00
CA GLY A 345 -18.30 -21.67 -26.68
C GLY A 345 -19.42 -22.51 -27.29
N GLY A 346 -20.04 -23.38 -26.51
CA GLY A 346 -21.25 -24.10 -26.90
C GLY A 346 -22.48 -23.19 -26.87
N GLY A 347 -22.62 -22.30 -27.87
CA GLY A 347 -23.87 -21.68 -28.20
C GLY A 347 -24.84 -22.74 -28.76
N PRO A 348 -26.17 -22.61 -28.59
CA PRO A 348 -27.13 -23.54 -29.12
C PRO A 348 -27.04 -23.55 -30.67
N PRO A 349 -27.27 -24.71 -31.34
CA PRO A 349 -27.13 -24.78 -32.77
C PRO A 349 -28.20 -23.94 -33.46
N ASP A 350 -27.75 -22.95 -34.23
CA ASP A 350 -28.61 -22.16 -35.11
C ASP A 350 -29.21 -23.07 -36.18
N THR A 351 -30.52 -23.17 -36.15
CA THR A 351 -31.34 -23.80 -37.17
C THR A 351 -31.23 -23.01 -38.46
N PRO A 352 -30.95 -23.60 -39.61
CA PRO A 352 -30.85 -22.84 -40.86
C PRO A 352 -32.25 -22.39 -41.36
N PRO A 353 -32.42 -21.19 -41.91
CA PRO A 353 -33.63 -20.85 -42.63
C PRO A 353 -33.57 -21.41 -44.06
N ASP A 354 -34.57 -22.20 -44.41
CA ASP A 354 -34.91 -22.60 -45.78
C ASP A 354 -35.28 -21.36 -46.65
N GLY A 355 -34.77 -21.36 -47.90
CA GLY A 355 -35.30 -20.49 -48.94
C GLY A 355 -34.33 -20.35 -50.18
N PRO A 356 -34.84 -20.32 -51.39
CA PRO A 356 -34.25 -20.92 -52.57
C PRO A 356 -33.34 -19.98 -53.38
N GLY A 357 -32.38 -20.64 -54.11
CA GLY A 357 -31.44 -20.00 -55.01
C GLY A 357 -32.01 -19.39 -56.28
N PRO A 358 -31.20 -18.75 -57.05
CA PRO A 358 -31.02 -19.21 -58.43
C PRO A 358 -29.54 -19.29 -58.91
N GLN A 359 -29.43 -20.13 -59.91
CA GLN A 359 -28.27 -20.64 -60.64
C GLN A 359 -27.58 -19.63 -61.58
N PRO A 360 -26.56 -20.08 -62.34
CA PRO A 360 -25.25 -19.43 -62.49
C PRO A 360 -25.03 -18.83 -63.87
N ASP A 361 -23.99 -18.06 -64.05
CA ASP A 361 -23.48 -17.78 -65.44
C ASP A 361 -21.99 -18.01 -65.54
N GLN A 362 -21.66 -18.56 -66.70
CA GLN A 362 -20.38 -19.13 -67.13
C GLN A 362 -19.47 -18.06 -67.76
N GLY A 363 -18.19 -18.27 -67.70
CA GLY A 363 -17.28 -17.56 -68.60
C GLY A 363 -15.81 -17.63 -68.21
N GLU A 364 -15.14 -18.63 -68.73
CA GLU A 364 -13.88 -18.69 -69.47
C GLU A 364 -12.53 -18.46 -68.75
N ALA A 365 -11.76 -19.57 -68.71
CA ALA A 365 -10.29 -19.57 -68.70
C ALA A 365 -9.81 -19.38 -70.19
N PRO A 366 -8.50 -19.23 -70.56
CA PRO A 366 -7.32 -19.91 -70.03
C PRO A 366 -5.99 -19.10 -70.09
N GLY A 367 -4.88 -19.71 -69.66
CA GLY A 367 -3.53 -19.24 -70.02
C GLY A 367 -2.41 -19.82 -69.13
N GLN A 368 -1.79 -20.84 -69.69
CA GLN A 368 -0.61 -21.60 -69.24
C GLN A 368 0.70 -20.78 -69.29
N GLY A 369 1.70 -21.22 -68.51
CA GLY A 369 3.09 -20.84 -68.66
C GLY A 369 4.00 -21.33 -67.57
N GLU A 370 4.53 -22.53 -67.70
CA GLU A 370 5.76 -23.14 -67.17
C GLU A 370 6.93 -22.13 -67.07
N THR A 371 7.91 -22.23 -66.10
CA THR A 371 9.01 -23.22 -65.99
C THR A 371 9.93 -22.85 -64.82
N ALA A 372 10.30 -23.82 -64.03
CA ALA A 372 11.62 -24.34 -63.59
C ALA A 372 12.82 -23.43 -63.26
N GLY A 373 13.52 -23.82 -62.18
CA GLY A 373 14.95 -23.55 -61.89
C GLY A 373 15.19 -23.37 -60.40
N GLN A 374 15.49 -24.28 -59.67
CA GLN A 374 16.64 -24.99 -59.06
C GLN A 374 17.78 -24.13 -58.54
N GLU A 375 18.19 -24.46 -57.26
CA GLU A 375 19.54 -24.47 -56.63
C GLU A 375 20.12 -23.12 -56.18
N GLU A 376 20.81 -22.91 -55.05
CA GLU A 376 21.63 -23.77 -54.17
C GLU A 376 21.95 -23.02 -52.84
N ALA A 377 22.18 -23.78 -51.80
CA ALA A 377 23.01 -23.72 -50.58
C ALA A 377 23.81 -22.48 -50.19
N GLY A 378 23.73 -22.16 -48.91
CA GLY A 378 24.54 -21.63 -47.84
C GLY A 378 25.97 -21.09 -48.08
N PRO A 379 26.69 -20.62 -47.07
CA PRO A 379 26.68 -20.88 -45.63
C PRO A 379 26.95 -19.66 -44.72
N THR A 380 26.79 -19.87 -43.44
CA THR A 380 27.32 -19.04 -42.32
C THR A 380 28.83 -18.85 -42.36
N PRO A 381 29.36 -17.76 -41.72
CA PRO A 381 30.05 -17.94 -40.45
C PRO A 381 29.93 -16.79 -39.43
N ASP A 382 29.98 -17.16 -38.15
CA ASP A 382 30.45 -16.47 -36.97
C ASP A 382 31.99 -16.45 -36.94
N PRO A 383 32.70 -15.85 -35.97
CA PRO A 383 32.49 -14.73 -35.04
C PRO A 383 33.67 -13.71 -34.98
N GLY A 384 33.55 -12.70 -34.12
CA GLY A 384 34.77 -12.25 -33.48
C GLY A 384 35.09 -10.76 -33.38
N HIS A 385 35.12 -10.33 -32.16
CA HIS A 385 36.09 -9.39 -31.54
C HIS A 385 35.98 -7.87 -31.74
N ASN A 386 35.63 -7.23 -30.69
CA ASN A 386 36.50 -6.38 -29.80
C ASN A 386 36.66 -4.88 -30.10
N SER A 387 36.46 -4.12 -29.03
CA SER A 387 37.25 -2.99 -28.54
C SER A 387 36.88 -1.55 -28.89
N GLN A 388 36.46 -0.90 -27.79
CA GLN A 388 37.05 0.32 -27.24
C GLN A 388 36.78 1.69 -27.85
N LEU A 389 36.24 2.54 -26.91
CA LEU A 389 36.62 3.94 -26.62
C LEU A 389 36.49 4.97 -27.78
N ASP A 390 35.75 6.04 -27.60
CA ASP A 390 36.28 7.26 -27.00
C ASP A 390 35.26 8.40 -26.96
N GLN A 391 35.57 9.36 -26.12
CA GLN A 391 34.95 10.59 -25.69
C GLN A 391 34.76 11.62 -26.82
N GLY A 392 33.85 12.57 -26.57
CA GLY A 392 34.06 13.90 -27.16
C GLY A 392 32.82 14.77 -27.41
N GLU A 393 32.56 15.64 -26.46
CA GLU A 393 32.21 17.07 -26.57
C GLU A 393 31.19 17.58 -27.59
N ALA A 394 30.28 18.40 -27.05
CA ALA A 394 29.53 19.48 -27.71
C ALA A 394 30.49 20.57 -28.24
N PRO A 395 30.09 21.67 -28.92
CA PRO A 395 28.84 22.44 -28.84
C PRO A 395 28.38 23.15 -30.15
N GLY A 396 27.28 23.90 -30.09
CA GLY A 396 27.15 25.15 -30.84
C GLY A 396 25.89 25.45 -31.62
N ARG A 397 25.05 26.31 -31.12
CA ARG A 397 24.46 27.57 -31.60
C ARG A 397 23.99 27.73 -33.06
N GLY A 398 22.85 28.40 -33.15
CA GLY A 398 22.41 29.34 -34.19
C GLY A 398 20.95 29.13 -34.59
N GLU A 399 20.04 29.89 -34.14
CA GLU A 399 19.49 31.21 -34.47
C GLU A 399 18.58 31.26 -35.71
N THR A 400 17.43 31.90 -35.48
CA THR A 400 16.56 32.72 -36.36
C THR A 400 15.62 31.98 -37.30
N GLY A 401 14.37 32.29 -37.41
CA GLY A 401 13.58 33.47 -37.19
C GLY A 401 12.23 33.37 -37.93
N HIS A 402 11.29 34.14 -37.45
CA HIS A 402 10.15 34.80 -38.13
C HIS A 402 9.04 33.97 -38.79
N ASN A 403 7.82 34.12 -38.55
CA ASN A 403 6.88 35.25 -38.52
C ASN A 403 5.51 34.79 -39.05
N SER A 404 4.48 35.42 -38.57
CA SER A 404 3.17 35.74 -39.16
C SER A 404 1.92 35.01 -38.66
N GLN A 405 1.18 35.74 -37.86
CA GLN A 405 -0.31 35.80 -37.85
C GLN A 405 -0.83 36.46 -39.14
N PRO A 406 -2.10 36.40 -39.51
CA PRO A 406 -3.27 36.95 -38.82
C PRO A 406 -4.59 36.16 -38.99
N ASP A 407 -5.50 36.23 -38.10
CA ASP A 407 -6.62 37.20 -37.80
C ASP A 407 -8.01 36.83 -38.32
N GLN A 408 -9.05 37.11 -37.52
CA GLN A 408 -10.50 37.32 -37.76
C GLN A 408 -11.35 36.06 -37.98
N GLY A 409 -12.52 35.91 -37.40
CA GLY A 409 -13.45 36.79 -36.79
C GLY A 409 -14.75 36.05 -36.44
N ASP A 410 -15.40 36.55 -35.45
CA ASP A 410 -16.83 36.81 -35.28
C ASP A 410 -17.93 35.71 -35.50
N SER A 411 -18.73 35.46 -34.46
CA SER A 411 -20.15 35.81 -34.40
C SER A 411 -20.90 35.08 -33.28
N GLN A 412 -21.39 35.83 -32.31
CA GLN A 412 -22.58 35.49 -31.50
C GLN A 412 -23.85 35.59 -32.37
N PRO A 413 -24.97 34.99 -31.98
CA PRO A 413 -25.98 35.84 -31.35
C PRO A 413 -26.79 35.27 -30.17
N ASP A 414 -27.19 36.21 -29.36
CA ASP A 414 -28.24 36.29 -28.35
C ASP A 414 -29.58 35.62 -28.68
N ARG A 415 -30.28 35.21 -27.59
CA ARG A 415 -31.72 35.46 -27.33
C ARG A 415 -32.06 34.97 -25.90
N ARG A 416 -32.27 35.88 -24.98
CA ARG A 416 -33.52 36.57 -24.48
C ARG A 416 -34.40 35.69 -23.59
N GLU A 417 -34.54 36.27 -22.42
CA GLU A 417 -35.46 36.13 -21.31
C GLU A 417 -36.92 35.89 -21.69
N VAL A 418 -37.64 35.16 -20.85
CA VAL A 418 -38.99 35.53 -20.36
C VAL A 418 -39.09 35.09 -18.90
N GLY A 419 -39.40 36.04 -18.05
CA GLY A 419 -39.80 35.82 -16.67
C GLY A 419 -41.25 35.40 -16.56
N ASP A 420 -41.59 34.78 -15.44
CA ASP A 420 -42.90 35.01 -14.82
C ASP A 420 -42.85 34.82 -13.30
N GLN A 421 -43.59 35.68 -12.63
CA GLN A 421 -43.80 35.80 -11.19
C GLN A 421 -44.91 34.85 -10.74
N GLY A 422 -44.86 34.42 -9.50
CA GLY A 422 -46.00 33.75 -8.90
C GLY A 422 -45.76 33.25 -7.47
N GLU A 423 -46.36 33.94 -6.59
CA GLU A 423 -46.48 33.88 -5.14
C GLU A 423 -46.73 32.52 -4.48
N GLY A 424 -46.20 32.36 -3.27
CA GLY A 424 -46.91 31.99 -2.04
C GLY A 424 -47.30 30.52 -1.84
N GLY A 425 -46.83 29.94 -0.76
CA GLY A 425 -47.45 28.71 -0.23
C GLY A 425 -46.49 27.88 0.65
N ASP A 426 -46.71 28.05 1.86
CA ASP A 426 -46.33 27.38 3.09
C ASP A 426 -46.17 25.85 3.05
N ASP A 427 -45.23 25.38 3.90
CA ASP A 427 -45.26 24.22 4.76
C ASP A 427 -44.79 22.83 4.27
N SER A 428 -43.84 22.34 5.06
CA SER A 428 -43.55 20.96 5.46
C SER A 428 -43.44 19.86 4.38
N SER A 429 -42.21 19.56 4.00
CA SER A 429 -41.85 18.16 3.73
C SER A 429 -40.34 17.92 3.78
N GLY A 430 -39.94 16.77 4.34
CA GLY A 430 -38.60 16.32 4.62
C GLY A 430 -37.59 16.55 3.47
N GLY A 431 -36.63 17.43 3.72
CA GLY A 431 -35.57 17.73 2.80
C GLY A 431 -34.71 16.52 2.52
N VAL A 432 -34.79 16.04 1.29
CA VAL A 432 -33.79 15.11 0.73
C VAL A 432 -32.46 15.83 0.80
N THR A 433 -31.56 15.34 1.67
CA THR A 433 -30.21 15.85 1.86
C THR A 433 -29.40 15.54 0.59
N ALA A 434 -29.26 16.54 -0.28
CA ALA A 434 -28.46 16.37 -1.50
C ALA A 434 -26.99 16.24 -1.16
N VAL A 435 -26.39 15.09 -1.47
CA VAL A 435 -24.94 14.86 -1.32
C VAL A 435 -24.24 15.46 -2.53
N ALA A 436 -23.37 16.45 -2.32
CA ALA A 436 -22.53 17.01 -3.37
C ALA A 436 -21.37 16.05 -3.70
N GLY A 437 -21.05 15.88 -4.98
CA GLY A 437 -19.92 15.08 -5.44
C GLY A 437 -18.56 15.67 -4.98
N VAL A 438 -17.49 14.95 -5.21
CA VAL A 438 -16.12 15.38 -4.93
C VAL A 438 -15.35 15.39 -6.23
N GLY A 439 -14.51 16.42 -6.45
CA GLY A 439 -13.66 16.52 -7.64
C GLY A 439 -12.32 15.80 -7.44
N ALA A 440 -11.52 15.70 -8.50
CA ALA A 440 -10.20 15.11 -8.45
C ALA A 440 -9.27 15.88 -7.46
N PRO A 441 -8.53 15.20 -6.58
CA PRO A 441 -7.64 15.84 -5.63
C PRO A 441 -6.46 16.50 -6.34
N TYR A 442 -5.93 17.56 -5.74
CA TYR A 442 -4.80 18.33 -6.25
C TYR A 442 -3.71 18.51 -5.19
N ARG A 443 -2.53 18.91 -5.62
CA ARG A 443 -1.39 19.12 -4.72
C ARG A 443 -1.59 20.41 -3.92
N VAL A 444 -1.65 20.28 -2.59
CA VAL A 444 -1.84 21.42 -1.67
C VAL A 444 -0.50 21.91 -1.10
N PRO A 445 -0.40 23.19 -0.67
CA PRO A 445 0.76 23.69 0.06
C PRO A 445 0.91 22.98 1.41
N VAL A 446 2.16 22.83 1.85
CA VAL A 446 2.45 22.13 3.11
C VAL A 446 2.10 23.01 4.30
N LEU A 447 1.05 22.66 5.01
CA LEU A 447 0.72 23.26 6.30
C LEU A 447 1.68 22.72 7.38
N LYS A 448 2.41 23.58 8.09
CA LYS A 448 3.42 23.19 9.09
C LYS A 448 3.00 23.66 10.48
N VAL A 449 3.34 22.88 11.51
CA VAL A 449 3.26 23.34 12.89
C VAL A 449 4.51 24.14 13.23
N PRO A 450 4.41 25.40 13.70
CA PRO A 450 5.56 26.22 14.03
C PRO A 450 6.40 25.64 15.18
N GLY A 451 7.70 25.94 15.20
CA GLY A 451 8.61 25.55 16.28
C GLY A 451 9.20 24.15 16.13
N LEU A 452 10.02 23.75 17.10
CA LEU A 452 10.71 22.45 17.15
C LEU A 452 9.93 21.50 18.07
N GLY A 453 9.50 20.36 17.54
CA GLY A 453 8.77 19.34 18.28
C GLY A 453 9.68 18.28 18.92
N ALA A 454 9.07 17.35 19.64
CA ALA A 454 9.72 16.18 20.25
C ALA A 454 8.89 14.90 20.05
N GLY A 455 7.95 14.91 19.09
CA GLY A 455 6.98 13.85 18.89
C GLY A 455 7.46 12.67 18.05
N ALA A 456 6.51 11.80 17.68
CA ALA A 456 6.77 10.59 16.91
C ALA A 456 7.37 10.87 15.52
N SER A 457 8.25 10.00 15.04
CA SER A 457 8.90 10.16 13.74
C SER A 457 7.89 10.27 12.60
N GLY A 458 8.07 11.27 11.72
CA GLY A 458 7.18 11.57 10.61
C GLY A 458 7.87 12.44 9.54
N ARG A 459 7.07 13.17 8.76
CA ARG A 459 7.59 13.95 7.63
C ARG A 459 7.08 15.41 7.56
N ARG A 460 6.22 15.84 8.50
CA ARG A 460 5.60 17.18 8.44
C ARG A 460 6.48 18.28 9.04
N SER A 461 6.67 18.27 10.34
CA SER A 461 7.28 19.38 11.10
C SER A 461 8.66 18.99 11.63
N ARG A 462 9.53 20.00 11.89
CA ARG A 462 10.85 19.77 12.49
C ARG A 462 10.70 19.34 13.95
N ALA A 463 11.47 18.32 14.35
CA ALA A 463 11.45 17.82 15.72
C ALA A 463 12.81 17.26 16.14
N ARG A 464 13.04 17.23 17.46
CA ARG A 464 14.11 16.45 18.06
C ARG A 464 13.64 14.98 18.13
N THR A 465 14.30 14.12 17.38
CA THR A 465 13.92 12.72 17.28
C THR A 465 15.11 11.82 17.57
N PRO A 466 14.89 10.57 18.03
CA PRO A 466 15.98 9.60 18.24
C PRO A 466 16.76 9.29 16.96
N ARG A 467 16.12 9.49 15.81
CA ARG A 467 16.67 9.29 14.47
C ARG A 467 16.66 10.59 13.69
N GLY A 468 17.77 10.94 13.03
CA GLY A 468 17.90 12.16 12.27
C GLY A 468 19.35 12.63 12.21
N ARG A 469 19.58 13.80 11.60
CA ARG A 469 20.90 14.40 11.49
C ARG A 469 21.38 14.86 12.89
N ALA A 470 22.58 14.51 13.29
CA ALA A 470 23.21 15.06 14.49
C ALA A 470 23.45 16.56 14.27
N THR A 471 22.87 17.41 15.12
CA THR A 471 22.92 18.88 15.02
C THR A 471 23.67 19.50 16.19
N GLY A 472 23.95 18.72 17.24
CA GLY A 472 24.66 19.23 18.40
C GLY A 472 24.80 18.19 19.52
N ALA A 473 25.26 18.67 20.66
CA ALA A 473 25.42 17.87 21.86
C ALA A 473 24.81 18.60 23.07
N ARG A 474 24.28 17.84 24.04
CA ARG A 474 23.74 18.36 25.30
C ARG A 474 24.28 17.59 26.50
N VAL A 475 24.17 18.19 27.69
CA VAL A 475 24.37 17.48 28.95
C VAL A 475 23.22 16.47 29.13
N PRO A 476 23.49 15.18 29.39
CA PRO A 476 22.45 14.19 29.55
C PRO A 476 21.65 14.42 30.83
N HIS A 477 20.32 14.29 30.73
CA HIS A 477 19.42 14.24 31.88
C HIS A 477 19.09 12.78 32.20
N GLY A 478 19.91 12.12 33.03
CA GLY A 478 19.77 10.70 33.40
C GLY A 478 20.74 9.78 32.65
N LYS A 479 20.30 8.56 32.30
CA LYS A 479 21.16 7.60 31.55
C LYS A 479 21.40 8.11 30.13
N VAL A 480 22.69 8.13 29.70
CA VAL A 480 23.07 8.48 28.32
C VAL A 480 22.50 7.43 27.38
N LYS A 481 21.73 7.85 26.39
CA LYS A 481 21.17 6.96 25.35
C LYS A 481 22.04 6.90 24.09
N ASP A 482 22.61 8.05 23.69
CA ASP A 482 23.45 8.17 22.47
C ASP A 482 24.61 9.12 22.79
N LEU A 483 25.81 8.58 22.94
CA LEU A 483 26.99 9.33 23.36
C LEU A 483 27.57 10.17 22.22
N HIS A 484 27.70 11.47 22.41
CA HIS A 484 28.43 12.35 21.49
C HIS A 484 29.91 12.36 21.85
N LEU A 485 30.67 11.41 21.29
CA LEU A 485 32.07 11.20 21.65
C LEU A 485 32.95 12.46 21.51
N PRO A 486 32.94 13.20 20.37
CA PRO A 486 33.77 14.41 20.24
C PRO A 486 33.46 15.48 21.29
N ALA A 487 32.17 15.75 21.57
CA ALA A 487 31.79 16.75 22.57
C ALA A 487 32.14 16.30 24.00
N THR A 488 32.05 15.02 24.29
CA THR A 488 32.47 14.41 25.58
C THR A 488 33.97 14.60 25.78
N LEU A 489 34.79 14.31 24.77
CA LEU A 489 36.23 14.48 24.82
C LEU A 489 36.59 15.97 24.98
N LEU A 490 35.95 16.87 24.23
CA LEU A 490 36.15 18.31 24.37
C LEU A 490 35.76 18.84 25.76
N ALA A 491 34.67 18.30 26.35
CA ALA A 491 34.26 18.67 27.70
C ALA A 491 35.26 18.19 28.77
N ALA A 492 35.89 17.04 28.56
CA ALA A 492 36.89 16.50 29.49
C ALA A 492 38.29 17.14 29.36
N ALA A 493 38.64 17.61 28.15
CA ALA A 493 40.00 18.07 27.83
C ALA A 493 40.57 19.17 28.77
N PRO A 494 39.80 20.22 29.18
CA PRO A 494 40.32 21.28 30.04
C PRO A 494 40.74 20.77 31.44
N TYR A 495 40.15 19.75 31.93
CA TYR A 495 40.32 19.27 33.32
C TYR A 495 41.38 18.20 33.48
N GLN A 496 42.13 17.83 32.44
CA GLN A 496 43.06 16.70 32.49
C GLN A 496 44.22 16.93 33.45
N LYS A 497 44.74 18.13 33.50
CA LYS A 497 45.84 18.52 34.40
C LYS A 497 45.40 18.48 35.88
N GLU A 498 44.25 18.98 36.18
CA GLU A 498 43.64 18.95 37.54
C GLU A 498 43.30 17.55 38.00
N ARG A 499 43.03 16.64 37.04
CA ARG A 499 42.70 15.22 37.29
C ARG A 499 43.95 14.36 37.46
N GLY A 500 45.15 14.93 37.31
CA GLY A 500 46.43 14.22 37.50
C GLY A 500 46.75 13.25 36.35
N ARG A 501 46.38 13.59 35.11
CA ARG A 501 46.70 12.75 33.95
C ARG A 501 48.20 12.61 33.73
N THR A 502 48.68 11.38 33.73
CA THR A 502 50.13 11.06 33.51
C THR A 502 50.38 10.16 32.28
N GLY A 503 49.30 9.68 31.61
CA GLY A 503 49.40 8.75 30.48
C GLY A 503 48.68 9.27 29.22
N PRO A 504 48.73 8.52 28.11
CA PRO A 504 48.11 8.93 26.83
C PRO A 504 46.57 8.96 26.85
N GLY A 505 45.91 8.25 27.76
CA GLY A 505 44.43 8.19 27.87
C GLY A 505 43.83 9.46 28.49
N LEU A 506 42.59 9.79 28.17
CA LEU A 506 41.81 10.86 28.80
C LEU A 506 41.04 10.32 30.01
N LEU A 507 41.12 11.05 31.14
CA LEU A 507 40.36 10.76 32.34
C LEU A 507 38.95 11.38 32.23
N LEU A 508 37.93 10.53 31.98
CA LEU A 508 36.53 10.97 31.84
C LEU A 508 35.80 10.84 33.18
N ARG A 509 34.92 11.83 33.44
CA ARG A 509 33.97 11.81 34.56
C ARG A 509 32.56 11.90 34.06
N GLY A 510 31.56 11.49 34.86
CA GLY A 510 30.14 11.53 34.49
C GLY A 510 29.67 12.91 34.00
N GLY A 511 30.21 14.02 34.57
CA GLY A 511 29.89 15.38 34.15
C GLY A 511 30.40 15.79 32.76
N ASP A 512 31.37 15.02 32.20
CA ASP A 512 31.92 15.30 30.86
C ASP A 512 31.03 14.71 29.75
N LEU A 513 30.18 13.75 30.11
CA LEU A 513 29.35 13.05 29.12
C LEU A 513 28.44 14.04 28.38
N ARG A 514 28.38 13.90 27.10
CA ARG A 514 27.48 14.64 26.21
C ARG A 514 26.67 13.69 25.37
N GLU A 515 25.37 13.95 25.29
CA GLU A 515 24.43 13.19 24.49
C GLU A 515 24.20 13.86 23.14
N VAL A 516 24.12 13.09 22.06
CA VAL A 516 23.85 13.60 20.72
C VAL A 516 22.45 14.25 20.66
N VAL A 517 22.37 15.44 20.12
CA VAL A 517 21.09 16.07 19.73
C VAL A 517 20.86 15.80 18.26
N ARG A 518 19.80 15.07 17.94
CA ARG A 518 19.39 14.77 16.57
C ARG A 518 18.13 15.53 16.20
N GLU A 519 18.12 16.07 15.00
CA GLU A 519 16.94 16.70 14.42
C GLU A 519 16.46 15.90 13.21
N GLY A 520 15.18 15.62 13.19
CA GLY A 520 14.45 14.98 12.11
C GLY A 520 13.13 15.70 11.86
N ARG A 521 12.14 14.95 11.42
CA ARG A 521 10.75 15.41 11.26
C ARG A 521 9.82 14.52 12.05
N GLU A 522 8.74 15.09 12.56
CA GLU A 522 7.68 14.39 13.28
C GLU A 522 6.39 14.31 12.47
N SER A 523 5.53 13.38 12.84
CA SER A 523 4.13 13.31 12.44
C SER A 523 3.28 14.13 13.38
N ASN A 524 2.24 14.77 12.84
CA ASN A 524 1.32 15.61 13.60
C ASN A 524 -0.08 14.99 13.66
N LEU A 525 -0.98 15.55 14.45
CA LEU A 525 -2.41 15.32 14.37
C LEU A 525 -3.03 16.46 13.55
N VAL A 526 -3.57 16.17 12.37
CA VAL A 526 -4.29 17.16 11.56
C VAL A 526 -5.79 16.96 11.78
N LEU A 527 -6.41 17.91 12.48
CA LEU A 527 -7.85 17.89 12.78
C LEU A 527 -8.58 18.89 11.89
N PHE A 528 -9.39 18.37 10.98
CA PHE A 528 -10.26 19.18 10.13
C PHE A 528 -11.54 19.54 10.87
N VAL A 529 -11.95 20.81 10.79
CA VAL A 529 -13.20 21.33 11.35
C VAL A 529 -13.95 21.98 10.20
N VAL A 530 -14.93 21.24 9.66
CA VAL A 530 -15.56 21.57 8.38
C VAL A 530 -16.99 22.05 8.56
N ASP A 531 -17.27 23.21 8.02
CA ASP A 531 -18.61 23.77 7.92
C ASP A 531 -19.44 23.03 6.85
N ALA A 532 -20.46 22.32 7.29
CA ALA A 532 -21.41 21.61 6.44
C ALA A 532 -22.80 22.30 6.39
N SER A 533 -22.88 23.57 6.78
CA SER A 533 -24.12 24.35 6.86
C SER A 533 -24.69 24.77 5.50
N GLY A 534 -25.88 25.36 5.52
CA GLY A 534 -26.58 25.82 4.32
C GLY A 534 -25.91 26.97 3.58
N SER A 535 -25.10 27.81 4.25
CA SER A 535 -24.29 28.85 3.61
C SER A 535 -23.26 28.29 2.64
N MET A 536 -22.83 27.04 2.90
CA MET A 536 -21.92 26.25 2.08
C MET A 536 -22.63 25.41 1.01
N ALA A 537 -23.98 25.35 1.00
CA ALA A 537 -24.79 24.40 0.23
C ALA A 537 -24.87 24.66 -1.29
N ALA A 538 -24.31 25.76 -1.84
CA ALA A 538 -24.15 25.86 -3.28
C ALA A 538 -23.30 24.67 -3.76
N ARG A 539 -23.89 23.75 -4.56
CA ARG A 539 -23.28 22.45 -4.96
C ARG A 539 -21.83 22.59 -5.41
N ARG A 540 -21.49 23.60 -6.20
CA ARG A 540 -20.12 23.86 -6.68
C ARG A 540 -19.16 24.20 -5.55
N ARG A 541 -19.61 24.95 -4.52
CA ARG A 541 -18.79 25.37 -3.38
C ARG A 541 -18.48 24.17 -2.48
N MET A 542 -19.47 23.37 -2.15
CA MET A 542 -19.28 22.18 -1.34
C MET A 542 -18.41 21.13 -2.05
N THR A 543 -18.53 20.97 -3.36
CA THR A 543 -17.62 20.12 -4.15
C THR A 543 -16.18 20.63 -4.03
N ALA A 544 -15.92 21.93 -4.16
CA ALA A 544 -14.60 22.51 -4.01
C ALA A 544 -14.04 22.31 -2.60
N VAL A 545 -14.86 22.52 -1.55
CA VAL A 545 -14.47 22.28 -0.15
C VAL A 545 -14.15 20.81 0.09
N LYS A 546 -15.00 19.90 -0.31
CA LYS A 546 -14.74 18.45 -0.17
C LYS A 546 -13.47 18.05 -0.89
N THR A 547 -13.21 18.58 -2.09
CA THR A 547 -11.99 18.32 -2.86
C THR A 547 -10.74 18.88 -2.16
N ALA A 548 -10.82 20.09 -1.60
CA ALA A 548 -9.72 20.69 -0.84
C ALA A 548 -9.40 19.90 0.43
N VAL A 549 -10.43 19.52 1.20
CA VAL A 549 -10.26 18.70 2.41
C VAL A 549 -9.67 17.34 2.05
N LEU A 550 -10.11 16.73 0.96
CA LEU A 550 -9.52 15.47 0.48
C LEU A 550 -8.05 15.63 0.10
N SER A 551 -7.71 16.70 -0.61
CA SER A 551 -6.33 16.98 -1.01
C SER A 551 -5.41 17.19 0.20
N LEU A 552 -5.91 17.86 1.25
CA LEU A 552 -5.21 18.04 2.53
C LEU A 552 -5.11 16.72 3.33
N LEU A 553 -6.13 15.87 3.26
CA LEU A 553 -6.13 14.51 3.84
C LEU A 553 -5.03 13.66 3.20
N LEU A 554 -4.91 13.69 1.87
CA LEU A 554 -3.86 12.97 1.14
C LEU A 554 -2.46 13.48 1.48
N ASP A 555 -2.26 14.82 1.61
CA ASP A 555 -0.98 15.39 2.07
C ASP A 555 -0.64 14.92 3.49
N ALA A 556 -1.61 14.89 4.39
CA ALA A 556 -1.42 14.42 5.76
C ALA A 556 -1.00 12.94 5.80
N TYR A 557 -1.62 12.11 4.99
CA TYR A 557 -1.27 10.70 4.86
C TYR A 557 0.17 10.48 4.35
N GLN A 558 0.54 11.15 3.25
CA GLN A 558 1.90 11.06 2.71
C GLN A 558 2.97 11.46 3.72
N ARG A 559 2.58 12.22 4.76
CA ARG A 559 3.46 12.66 5.85
C ARG A 559 3.37 11.83 7.11
N ARG A 560 2.55 10.75 7.10
CA ARG A 560 2.32 9.86 8.24
C ARG A 560 1.66 10.55 9.43
N ASP A 561 0.82 11.53 9.18
CA ASP A 561 0.05 12.20 10.22
C ASP A 561 -1.19 11.38 10.60
N LYS A 562 -1.68 11.58 11.82
CA LYS A 562 -3.05 11.20 12.17
C LYS A 562 -4.01 12.27 11.66
N VAL A 563 -5.17 11.84 11.19
CA VAL A 563 -6.21 12.72 10.65
C VAL A 563 -7.52 12.49 11.39
N GLY A 564 -8.19 13.58 11.77
CA GLY A 564 -9.54 13.58 12.31
C GLY A 564 -10.43 14.58 11.59
N LEU A 565 -11.76 14.36 11.62
CA LEU A 565 -12.74 15.23 10.99
C LEU A 565 -13.88 15.52 11.97
N VAL A 566 -14.07 16.79 12.26
CA VAL A 566 -15.24 17.35 12.98
C VAL A 566 -16.07 18.10 11.96
N THR A 567 -17.36 17.87 11.93
CA THR A 567 -18.30 18.61 11.09
C THR A 567 -19.33 19.30 11.94
N PHE A 568 -19.76 20.51 11.53
CA PHE A 568 -20.77 21.24 12.24
C PHE A 568 -21.86 21.78 11.29
N ARG A 569 -23.13 21.57 11.71
CA ARG A 569 -24.31 21.99 10.97
C ARG A 569 -25.57 21.94 11.85
N GLY A 570 -26.61 22.68 11.45
CA GLY A 570 -27.92 22.66 12.11
C GLY A 570 -27.85 23.16 13.55
N LYS A 571 -27.85 22.29 14.53
CA LYS A 571 -27.85 22.65 15.95
C LYS A 571 -26.60 22.21 16.71
N GLY A 572 -25.63 21.54 16.07
CA GLY A 572 -24.46 21.02 16.80
C GLY A 572 -23.30 20.60 15.91
N ALA A 573 -22.30 20.00 16.53
CA ALA A 573 -21.11 19.46 15.90
C ALA A 573 -20.91 17.98 16.23
N GLU A 574 -20.45 17.22 15.27
CA GLU A 574 -20.16 15.78 15.43
C GLU A 574 -18.73 15.44 15.00
N VAL A 575 -18.17 14.39 15.60
CA VAL A 575 -16.90 13.79 15.16
C VAL A 575 -17.22 12.82 14.03
N ALA A 576 -17.15 13.30 12.79
CA ALA A 576 -17.43 12.50 11.61
C ALA A 576 -16.33 11.44 11.37
N LEU A 577 -15.07 11.75 11.77
CA LEU A 577 -13.95 10.82 11.75
C LEU A 577 -13.12 11.00 13.03
N PRO A 578 -13.06 10.01 13.92
CA PRO A 578 -12.10 9.98 15.01
C PRO A 578 -10.66 10.01 14.50
N PRO A 579 -9.68 10.57 15.24
CA PRO A 579 -8.28 10.58 14.84
C PRO A 579 -7.76 9.21 14.42
N THR A 580 -7.40 9.05 13.14
CA THR A 580 -6.94 7.81 12.52
C THR A 580 -5.79 8.08 11.56
N SER A 581 -5.04 7.05 11.20
CA SER A 581 -4.04 7.10 10.12
C SER A 581 -4.61 6.61 8.77
N SER A 582 -5.89 6.24 8.71
CA SER A 582 -6.55 5.75 7.48
C SER A 582 -7.16 6.91 6.68
N VAL A 583 -6.67 7.09 5.45
CA VAL A 583 -7.23 8.06 4.48
C VAL A 583 -8.56 7.58 3.91
N GLU A 584 -8.69 6.27 3.69
CA GLU A 584 -9.92 5.68 3.13
C GLU A 584 -11.13 5.94 4.04
N ALA A 585 -10.95 5.78 5.36
CA ALA A 585 -12.00 6.12 6.32
C ALA A 585 -12.37 7.61 6.27
N GLY A 586 -11.37 8.50 6.13
CA GLY A 586 -11.58 9.94 5.98
C GLY A 586 -12.31 10.30 4.69
N ALA A 587 -11.90 9.73 3.57
CA ALA A 587 -12.51 9.93 2.26
C ALA A 587 -13.96 9.41 2.21
N ALA A 588 -14.22 8.23 2.79
CA ALA A 588 -15.56 7.65 2.87
C ALA A 588 -16.53 8.55 3.66
N ARG A 589 -16.07 9.10 4.79
CA ARG A 589 -16.88 10.01 5.61
C ARG A 589 -17.14 11.34 4.92
N LEU A 590 -16.17 11.90 4.18
CA LEU A 590 -16.37 13.12 3.39
C LEU A 590 -17.43 12.95 2.30
N ARG A 591 -17.52 11.78 1.66
CA ARG A 591 -18.56 11.49 0.65
C ARG A 591 -19.95 11.54 1.24
N SER A 592 -20.17 10.84 2.34
CA SER A 592 -21.46 10.71 3.00
C SER A 592 -21.85 11.94 3.81
N LEU A 593 -21.06 13.02 3.79
CA LEU A 593 -21.26 14.21 4.62
C LEU A 593 -22.54 14.94 4.18
N PRO A 594 -23.59 14.92 5.01
CA PRO A 594 -24.82 15.63 4.72
C PRO A 594 -24.60 17.14 4.87
N THR A 595 -25.22 17.94 4.01
CA THR A 595 -25.07 19.39 3.97
C THR A 595 -26.39 20.10 4.17
N GLY A 596 -26.37 21.26 4.84
CA GLY A 596 -27.55 22.10 5.06
C GLY A 596 -27.77 22.50 6.52
N GLY A 597 -28.67 23.42 6.75
CA GLY A 597 -29.02 23.95 8.08
C GLY A 597 -28.19 25.17 8.50
N ARG A 598 -28.28 25.55 9.78
CA ARG A 598 -27.58 26.68 10.39
C ARG A 598 -26.11 26.36 10.66
N THR A 599 -25.32 27.37 10.99
CA THR A 599 -23.86 27.28 11.21
C THR A 599 -23.54 27.40 12.71
N PRO A 600 -23.45 26.32 13.48
CA PRO A 600 -23.05 26.34 14.90
C PRO A 600 -21.50 26.30 15.02
N LEU A 601 -20.83 27.39 14.65
CA LEU A 601 -19.38 27.50 14.61
C LEU A 601 -18.73 27.30 16.00
N ALA A 602 -19.34 27.86 17.04
CA ALA A 602 -18.84 27.72 18.41
C ALA A 602 -18.81 26.25 18.87
N GLU A 603 -19.82 25.47 18.57
CA GLU A 603 -19.92 24.04 18.86
C GLU A 603 -18.87 23.26 18.06
N GLY A 604 -18.61 23.65 16.79
CA GLY A 604 -17.53 23.07 15.98
C GLY A 604 -16.16 23.22 16.61
N LEU A 605 -15.82 24.41 17.09
CA LEU A 605 -14.56 24.70 17.76
C LEU A 605 -14.47 24.00 19.14
N ALA A 606 -15.54 24.00 19.91
CA ALA A 606 -15.59 23.34 21.22
C ALA A 606 -15.41 21.80 21.06
N ARG A 607 -16.06 21.20 20.05
CA ARG A 607 -15.91 19.78 19.74
C ARG A 607 -14.48 19.42 19.31
N ALA A 608 -13.86 20.29 18.51
CA ALA A 608 -12.46 20.14 18.14
C ALA A 608 -11.54 20.17 19.38
N ALA A 609 -11.74 21.11 20.29
CA ALA A 609 -10.97 21.19 21.55
C ALA A 609 -11.12 19.93 22.41
N GLU A 610 -12.32 19.35 22.47
CA GLU A 610 -12.56 18.08 23.17
C GLU A 610 -11.78 16.91 22.55
N VAL A 611 -11.82 16.75 21.22
CA VAL A 611 -11.04 15.73 20.50
C VAL A 611 -9.55 15.89 20.80
N LEU A 612 -9.03 17.11 20.74
CA LEU A 612 -7.63 17.38 21.04
C LEU A 612 -7.25 17.06 22.48
N ARG A 613 -8.14 17.34 23.44
CA ARG A 613 -7.92 16.99 24.83
C ARG A 613 -7.78 15.48 25.03
N VAL A 614 -8.64 14.70 24.38
CA VAL A 614 -8.59 13.22 24.44
C VAL A 614 -7.30 12.70 23.78
N GLU A 615 -6.92 13.22 22.63
CA GLU A 615 -5.71 12.77 21.94
C GLU A 615 -4.42 13.17 22.67
N ARG A 616 -4.38 14.33 23.35
CA ARG A 616 -3.25 14.71 24.21
C ARG A 616 -3.05 13.78 25.40
N MET A 617 -4.12 13.17 25.92
CA MET A 617 -4.00 12.15 26.98
C MET A 617 -3.44 10.83 26.43
N ARG A 618 -3.69 10.50 25.16
CA ARG A 618 -3.22 9.27 24.50
C ARG A 618 -1.79 9.39 23.99
N ASP A 619 -1.45 10.53 23.41
CA ASP A 619 -0.17 10.82 22.79
C ASP A 619 0.23 12.29 23.07
N PRO A 620 0.84 12.56 24.27
CA PRO A 620 1.15 13.92 24.70
C PRO A 620 2.18 14.63 23.83
N ASP A 621 3.06 13.88 23.18
CA ASP A 621 4.16 14.42 22.37
C ASP A 621 3.73 14.78 20.93
N ARG A 622 2.56 14.33 20.48
CA ARG A 622 2.05 14.61 19.14
C ARG A 622 1.41 15.98 19.06
N ARG A 623 2.03 16.87 18.30
CA ARG A 623 1.54 18.24 18.14
C ARG A 623 0.33 18.31 17.20
N PRO A 624 -0.79 18.92 17.61
CA PRO A 624 -1.95 19.11 16.76
C PRO A 624 -1.80 20.29 15.80
N LEU A 625 -2.42 20.16 14.64
CA LEU A 625 -2.73 21.19 13.67
C LEU A 625 -4.22 21.19 13.41
N VAL A 626 -4.93 22.27 13.69
CA VAL A 626 -6.36 22.43 13.40
C VAL A 626 -6.54 23.18 12.10
N VAL A 627 -7.31 22.61 11.18
CA VAL A 627 -7.65 23.25 9.90
C VAL A 627 -9.16 23.52 9.89
N VAL A 628 -9.54 24.79 10.05
CA VAL A 628 -10.94 25.21 10.07
C VAL A 628 -11.34 25.64 8.66
N VAL A 629 -12.35 24.99 8.09
CA VAL A 629 -12.86 25.24 6.73
C VAL A 629 -14.26 25.82 6.84
N THR A 630 -14.39 27.17 6.65
CA THR A 630 -15.65 27.89 6.88
C THR A 630 -15.66 29.23 6.13
N ASP A 631 -16.86 29.80 5.91
CA ASP A 631 -17.02 31.20 5.50
C ASP A 631 -17.04 32.18 6.71
N GLY A 632 -16.85 31.65 7.91
CA GLY A 632 -16.80 32.41 9.16
C GLY A 632 -18.15 32.86 9.71
N ARG A 633 -19.27 32.49 9.09
CA ARG A 633 -20.62 32.81 9.61
C ARG A 633 -20.94 31.95 10.82
N ALA A 634 -21.56 32.53 11.83
CA ALA A 634 -22.12 31.85 12.99
C ALA A 634 -23.59 32.25 13.08
N THR A 635 -24.47 31.37 12.62
CA THR A 635 -25.93 31.62 12.58
C THR A 635 -26.71 30.87 13.67
N ALA A 636 -26.04 30.03 14.39
CA ALA A 636 -26.57 29.28 15.56
C ALA A 636 -25.41 28.95 16.51
N GLY A 637 -25.76 28.62 17.75
CA GLY A 637 -24.80 28.16 18.76
C GLY A 637 -24.32 29.23 19.71
N GLY A 638 -23.27 28.86 20.49
CA GLY A 638 -22.74 29.65 21.60
C GLY A 638 -21.77 30.76 21.21
N ASP A 639 -21.01 31.23 22.19
CA ASP A 639 -20.00 32.26 22.04
C ASP A 639 -18.76 31.72 21.30
N VAL A 640 -18.51 32.26 20.10
CA VAL A 640 -17.38 31.90 19.25
C VAL A 640 -16.05 32.33 19.89
N ASP A 641 -16.01 33.43 20.63
CA ASP A 641 -14.80 33.91 21.31
C ASP A 641 -14.38 33.00 22.46
N ALA A 642 -15.37 32.55 23.26
CA ALA A 642 -15.12 31.57 24.30
C ALA A 642 -14.64 30.22 23.71
N ALA A 643 -15.28 29.75 22.63
CA ALA A 643 -14.90 28.50 21.95
C ALA A 643 -13.51 28.58 21.31
N ALA A 644 -13.16 29.70 20.65
CA ALA A 644 -11.82 29.96 20.11
C ALA A 644 -10.77 29.98 21.22
N GLY A 645 -11.12 30.50 22.40
CA GLY A 645 -10.26 30.48 23.58
C GLY A 645 -9.82 29.09 24.03
N LEU A 646 -10.62 28.03 23.80
CA LEU A 646 -10.28 26.64 24.11
C LEU A 646 -9.15 26.09 23.23
N LEU A 647 -8.91 26.67 22.07
CA LEU A 647 -7.87 26.29 21.12
C LEU A 647 -6.58 27.15 21.26
N ARG A 648 -6.45 27.98 22.29
CA ARG A 648 -5.25 28.78 22.55
C ARG A 648 -4.01 27.90 22.67
N GLY A 649 -2.94 28.28 21.95
CA GLY A 649 -1.67 27.53 21.92
C GLY A 649 -1.69 26.30 21.03
N VAL A 650 -2.76 26.06 20.28
CA VAL A 650 -2.82 25.09 19.21
C VAL A 650 -2.52 25.79 17.89
N ALA A 651 -1.70 25.15 17.04
CA ALA A 651 -1.48 25.65 15.69
C ALA A 651 -2.77 25.51 14.87
N CYS A 652 -3.26 26.64 14.34
CA CYS A 652 -4.51 26.69 13.59
C CYS A 652 -4.27 27.31 12.21
N VAL A 653 -5.02 26.86 11.22
CA VAL A 653 -5.14 27.45 9.88
C VAL A 653 -6.62 27.58 9.58
N VAL A 654 -7.03 28.72 9.04
CA VAL A 654 -8.40 28.96 8.60
C VAL A 654 -8.42 29.00 7.08
N VAL A 655 -9.17 28.09 6.48
CA VAL A 655 -9.44 28.07 5.04
C VAL A 655 -10.70 28.90 4.80
N ASP A 656 -10.52 30.06 4.19
CA ASP A 656 -11.61 30.96 3.86
C ASP A 656 -12.35 30.47 2.62
N CYS A 657 -13.61 30.11 2.82
CA CYS A 657 -14.53 29.66 1.78
C CYS A 657 -15.49 30.74 1.32
N GLU A 658 -15.30 32.00 1.73
CA GLU A 658 -16.15 33.11 1.31
C GLU A 658 -15.98 33.37 -0.18
N SER A 659 -17.08 33.37 -0.91
CA SER A 659 -17.12 33.61 -2.36
C SER A 659 -18.18 34.67 -2.70
N GLY A 660 -17.92 35.46 -3.72
CA GLY A 660 -18.83 36.49 -4.20
C GLY A 660 -18.19 37.89 -4.23
N PRO A 661 -18.90 38.87 -4.83
CA PRO A 661 -18.38 40.24 -5.00
C PRO A 661 -18.28 41.02 -3.67
N VAL A 662 -19.09 40.64 -2.67
CA VAL A 662 -19.07 41.28 -1.35
C VAL A 662 -18.52 40.27 -0.35
N ARG A 663 -17.30 40.54 0.18
CA ARG A 663 -16.65 39.75 1.22
C ARG A 663 -16.82 40.41 2.57
N LEU A 664 -17.36 39.67 3.55
CA LEU A 664 -17.57 40.16 4.92
C LEU A 664 -16.31 40.01 5.78
N GLY A 665 -15.34 39.18 5.35
CA GLY A 665 -14.08 38.89 6.03
C GLY A 665 -14.25 38.24 7.40
N LEU A 666 -15.31 37.44 7.59
CA LEU A 666 -15.61 36.79 8.86
C LEU A 666 -14.62 35.68 9.17
N ALA A 667 -14.17 34.94 8.15
CA ALA A 667 -13.12 33.93 8.30
C ALA A 667 -11.78 34.56 8.75
N VAL A 668 -11.44 35.74 8.22
CA VAL A 668 -10.25 36.50 8.65
C VAL A 668 -10.36 36.93 10.11
N ARG A 669 -11.54 37.39 10.55
CA ARG A 669 -11.78 37.73 11.97
C ARG A 669 -11.67 36.51 12.87
N LEU A 670 -12.17 35.35 12.45
CA LEU A 670 -12.01 34.09 13.17
C LEU A 670 -10.52 33.71 13.27
N ALA A 671 -9.78 33.81 12.20
CA ALA A 671 -8.34 33.54 12.19
C ALA A 671 -7.56 34.44 13.15
N ALA A 672 -7.89 35.73 13.20
CA ALA A 672 -7.27 36.64 14.19
C ALA A 672 -7.54 36.21 15.65
N ARG A 673 -8.75 35.70 15.97
CA ARG A 673 -9.10 35.16 17.29
C ARG A 673 -8.34 33.88 17.64
N LEU A 674 -8.11 33.02 16.65
CA LEU A 674 -7.37 31.76 16.79
C LEU A 674 -5.85 31.94 16.69
N ALA A 675 -5.34 33.15 16.42
CA ALA A 675 -3.95 33.43 16.04
C ALA A 675 -3.48 32.52 14.87
N ALA A 676 -4.37 32.32 13.89
CA ALA A 676 -4.23 31.38 12.80
C ALA A 676 -3.81 32.08 11.49
N GLU A 677 -3.14 31.33 10.62
CA GLU A 677 -2.91 31.70 9.24
C GLU A 677 -4.20 31.57 8.43
N VAL A 678 -4.44 32.49 7.48
CA VAL A 678 -5.60 32.44 6.57
C VAL A 678 -5.11 31.99 5.21
N VAL A 679 -5.78 30.99 4.64
CA VAL A 679 -5.54 30.49 3.27
C VAL A 679 -6.86 30.53 2.54
N THR A 680 -6.90 31.09 1.34
CA THR A 680 -8.14 31.04 0.54
C THR A 680 -8.33 29.66 -0.13
N LEU A 681 -9.57 29.29 -0.40
CA LEU A 681 -9.88 28.03 -1.11
C LEU A 681 -9.22 28.00 -2.50
N ASP A 682 -9.12 29.17 -3.15
CA ASP A 682 -8.51 29.31 -4.47
C ASP A 682 -6.97 29.17 -4.40
N ASP A 683 -6.31 29.66 -3.34
CA ASP A 683 -4.87 29.54 -3.15
C ASP A 683 -4.45 28.07 -2.91
N LEU A 684 -5.30 27.28 -2.29
CA LEU A 684 -5.05 25.84 -2.17
C LEU A 684 -5.01 25.15 -3.54
N GLY A 685 -5.71 25.68 -4.55
CA GLY A 685 -5.77 25.12 -5.93
C GLY A 685 -4.78 25.72 -6.93
N THR A 686 -4.22 26.90 -6.66
CA THR A 686 -3.46 27.71 -7.67
C THR A 686 -2.02 27.24 -7.85
N VAL A 687 -1.42 26.58 -6.89
CA VAL A 687 -0.03 26.05 -6.97
C VAL A 687 0.16 25.10 -8.16
N VAL A 688 -0.91 24.54 -8.72
CA VAL A 688 -0.87 23.65 -9.89
C VAL A 688 -0.80 24.42 -11.22
N ARG A 689 -1.29 25.65 -11.29
CA ARG A 689 -1.31 26.44 -12.54
C ARG A 689 0.03 27.04 -12.91
N GLU A 690 0.87 27.40 -11.94
CA GLU A 690 2.18 27.98 -12.21
C GLU A 690 3.23 26.95 -12.67
N HIS A 691 3.15 25.69 -12.21
CA HIS A 691 4.08 24.64 -12.66
C HIS A 691 3.73 24.04 -14.04
N ARG A 692 2.51 24.24 -14.55
CA ARG A 692 2.10 23.83 -15.91
C ARG A 692 2.45 24.86 -16.99
N LYS A 693 2.83 26.09 -16.61
CA LYS A 693 3.32 27.13 -17.54
C LYS A 693 4.84 27.19 -17.65
N ALA A 694 5.56 26.40 -16.82
CA ALA A 694 7.03 26.35 -16.78
C ALA A 694 7.62 24.99 -17.21
N SER A 695 6.81 24.09 -17.82
CA SER A 695 7.28 22.82 -18.39
C SER A 695 6.96 22.77 -19.89
#